data_077370ee55a4c5279b6ad0dd56eed575
#
_entry.id   077370ee55a4c5279b6ad0dd56eed575
#
_cell.length_a   1.000
_cell.length_b   1.000
_cell.length_c   1.000
_cell.angle_alpha   90.00
_cell.angle_beta   90.00
_cell.angle_gamma   90.00
#
_symmetry.space_group_name_H-M   'P 1'
#
loop_
_entity.id
_entity.type
_entity.pdbx_description
1 polymer ?
#
loop_
_entity_poly.entity_id
_entity_poly.type
_entity_poly.pdbx_seq_one_letter_code
_entity_poly.pdbx_strand_id
1 'polypeptide(L)'
;MLEKKYDHKLTEENKYDKWKEKGYFKSGDKSKEPFCIVLPPPNVTGKLHLGHALDVSIQDAIIRYKRMQGYDAFWLPGMDHAAIATESKVVKRLKDNGQDKTTIGREKFIEECWNWTHEHGDIIRAQWAKLGLSLDYDKERFTLDDGITKAVKKVFVDFYNQGLIYRGNKIINWDPVAMTALSNEEVIYSEEKGAFYHIKYKLENSDEYLDIATTRPETLFGDTAVAVNPEDTRYQKYIGKNVILPIVNKLIPVIADEHADMEKGTGCVKITPAHDPNDFEVGNRHNLERVIVMNDDATMNEKCGKFAGMTTKQCRKAVIEELKEQGLFIREEELVHEIGHSERSGAIVEPMIKDQWFVKMRGLADQVLENQKSDDTKVKFFPDRFEKTMNHWMTITYDWCISRQLWWGHRIPAWYKGDEIYVGMEAPEGEGWKQDEDVLDTWFSSALWPFATLGWPDKTEELERYYPNNVLVTGYDIIPFWVNRMTFQGEELLGKRPFDHCIIHGLIRDKQGRKFSKSLGNGVDPFDMIEKYGADALRYYLVTDISNGLDMRFDEENIKPIWNFINKIWNASRFVLSNIEDLKEIKLEDLKPEDKWILTKYEETIEEVQKFMEIYQFNNVGNAIYEFAWNYFCDYYIEIAKYSLNSNTTKSVLCYILTGILKMLHPFMPYVTEEIYQMLPVKEAESIMIAKYPKYNKEYIFEAETKIVSDQIEFMKNFRNVKAENNMSKDLKIMFETDSDIELVVNVLRLAENIVTEPIDVKSYKVLSNNIKATVYFEKKETEADKQAREAKIKALQESIEKIESRLSNENYINKAPEAVVAKDRQQVEDDKKKLAELMK
;
A
#
# COMPACT_ATOMS: atom_id res chain seq x y z
N MET A 1 36.20 -13.14 -10.39
CA MET A 1 35.29 -13.62 -11.46
C MET A 1 33.99 -14.04 -10.80
N LEU A 2 32.83 -13.65 -11.33
CA LEU A 2 31.53 -14.00 -10.75
C LEU A 2 31.32 -15.51 -10.72
N GLU A 3 30.67 -15.99 -9.64
CA GLU A 3 30.31 -17.40 -9.48
C GLU A 3 29.46 -17.92 -10.64
N LYS A 4 29.50 -19.24 -10.89
CA LYS A 4 28.79 -19.86 -12.02
C LYS A 4 27.27 -19.71 -11.91
N LYS A 5 26.73 -19.72 -10.70
CA LYS A 5 25.32 -19.51 -10.42
C LYS A 5 25.15 -18.30 -9.51
N TYR A 6 24.10 -17.54 -9.73
CA TYR A 6 23.69 -16.49 -8.80
C TYR A 6 23.20 -17.10 -7.51
N ASP A 7 23.71 -16.59 -6.40
CA ASP A 7 23.26 -16.92 -5.05
C ASP A 7 23.04 -15.61 -4.29
N HIS A 8 21.79 -15.30 -4.00
CA HIS A 8 21.44 -14.04 -3.33
C HIS A 8 22.03 -13.95 -1.92
N LYS A 9 22.12 -15.10 -1.17
CA LYS A 9 22.65 -15.10 0.18
C LYS A 9 24.12 -14.69 0.21
N LEU A 10 24.91 -15.22 -0.68
CA LEU A 10 26.32 -14.82 -0.83
C LEU A 10 26.46 -13.38 -1.34
N THR A 11 25.55 -12.98 -2.23
CA THR A 11 25.58 -11.64 -2.83
C THR A 11 25.20 -10.57 -1.80
N GLU A 12 24.29 -10.85 -0.89
CA GLU A 12 23.80 -9.90 0.13
C GLU A 12 24.71 -9.86 1.37
N GLU A 13 25.50 -10.91 1.59
CA GLU A 13 26.32 -11.07 2.79
C GLU A 13 27.28 -9.90 3.01
N ASN A 14 27.25 -9.29 4.20
CA ASN A 14 28.12 -8.20 4.66
C ASN A 14 28.15 -6.90 3.81
N LYS A 15 27.33 -6.80 2.74
CA LYS A 15 27.30 -5.57 1.92
C LYS A 15 26.67 -4.39 2.63
N TYR A 16 25.56 -4.64 3.30
CA TYR A 16 24.83 -3.60 4.01
C TYR A 16 25.71 -2.91 5.08
N ASP A 17 26.38 -3.70 5.89
CA ASP A 17 27.28 -3.18 6.94
C ASP A 17 28.43 -2.40 6.35
N LYS A 18 29.03 -2.86 5.24
CA LYS A 18 30.07 -2.13 4.52
C LYS A 18 29.60 -0.76 4.00
N TRP A 19 28.39 -0.69 3.43
CA TRP A 19 27.82 0.59 2.96
C TRP A 19 27.60 1.55 4.12
N LYS A 20 27.09 1.05 5.25
CA LYS A 20 26.88 1.82 6.47
C LYS A 20 28.19 2.33 7.07
N GLU A 21 29.20 1.46 7.21
CA GLU A 21 30.54 1.80 7.70
C GLU A 21 31.24 2.85 6.83
N LYS A 22 31.08 2.74 5.51
CA LYS A 22 31.62 3.72 4.55
C LYS A 22 30.86 5.06 4.56
N GLY A 23 29.75 5.15 5.25
CA GLY A 23 28.96 6.38 5.36
C GLY A 23 28.20 6.76 4.10
N TYR A 24 27.92 5.81 3.18
CA TYR A 24 27.22 6.11 1.93
C TYR A 24 25.75 6.55 2.13
N PHE A 25 25.20 6.32 3.30
CA PHE A 25 23.82 6.71 3.65
C PHE A 25 23.72 8.12 4.25
N LYS A 26 24.86 8.73 4.62
CA LYS A 26 24.90 10.01 5.33
C LYS A 26 24.54 11.15 4.41
N SER A 27 23.82 12.11 4.99
CA SER A 27 23.47 13.40 4.42
C SER A 27 24.31 14.54 5.00
N GLY A 28 24.06 15.77 4.58
CA GLY A 28 24.70 16.99 5.11
C GLY A 28 25.82 17.54 4.24
N ASP A 29 26.00 17.08 3.01
CA ASP A 29 26.96 17.63 2.06
C ASP A 29 26.45 18.95 1.49
N LYS A 30 26.90 20.07 2.09
CA LYS A 30 26.49 21.42 1.72
C LYS A 30 26.90 21.84 0.31
N SER A 31 27.78 21.11 -0.36
CA SER A 31 28.17 21.37 -1.74
C SER A 31 27.15 20.88 -2.77
N LYS A 32 26.18 20.07 -2.32
CA LYS A 32 25.15 19.47 -3.16
C LYS A 32 23.78 20.07 -2.88
N GLU A 33 22.89 19.99 -3.86
CA GLU A 33 21.49 20.34 -3.70
C GLU A 33 20.79 19.36 -2.76
N PRO A 34 20.00 19.84 -1.75
CA PRO A 34 19.32 18.95 -0.82
C PRO A 34 18.13 18.22 -1.45
N PHE A 35 17.96 16.97 -1.06
CA PHE A 35 16.76 16.20 -1.35
C PHE A 35 16.39 15.38 -0.12
N CYS A 36 15.18 15.59 0.43
CA CYS A 36 14.78 15.00 1.69
C CYS A 36 13.50 14.18 1.55
N ILE A 37 13.53 12.97 2.13
CA ILE A 37 12.35 12.16 2.47
C ILE A 37 12.40 11.87 3.96
N VAL A 38 11.30 12.10 4.67
CA VAL A 38 11.12 11.59 6.03
C VAL A 38 10.35 10.27 5.94
N LEU A 39 10.94 9.22 6.49
CA LEU A 39 10.31 7.90 6.50
C LEU A 39 8.98 7.96 7.26
N PRO A 40 7.85 7.46 6.73
CA PRO A 40 6.65 7.22 7.53
C PRO A 40 7.01 6.33 8.72
N PRO A 41 6.95 6.85 9.96
CA PRO A 41 7.48 6.13 11.09
C PRO A 41 6.61 4.91 11.41
N PRO A 42 7.11 3.67 11.27
CA PRO A 42 6.32 2.50 11.61
C PRO A 42 6.04 2.46 13.11
N ASN A 43 4.83 2.00 13.45
CA ASN A 43 4.42 1.75 14.81
C ASN A 43 5.25 0.63 15.44
N VAL A 44 5.77 0.83 16.65
CA VAL A 44 6.56 -0.17 17.39
C VAL A 44 5.68 -1.31 17.97
N THR A 45 4.71 -1.77 17.22
CA THR A 45 3.71 -2.76 17.65
C THR A 45 3.98 -4.19 17.20
N GLY A 46 5.04 -4.40 16.41
CA GLY A 46 5.41 -5.70 15.89
C GLY A 46 6.35 -5.65 14.69
N LYS A 47 6.46 -6.76 13.99
CA LYS A 47 7.27 -6.88 12.76
C LYS A 47 6.63 -6.12 11.60
N LEU A 48 7.49 -5.64 10.69
CA LEU A 48 7.06 -5.06 9.42
C LEU A 48 6.39 -6.13 8.54
N HIS A 49 5.41 -5.72 7.77
CA HIS A 49 4.68 -6.56 6.81
C HIS A 49 4.92 -6.07 5.35
N LEU A 50 4.35 -6.78 4.37
CA LEU A 50 4.53 -6.45 2.95
C LEU A 50 4.18 -4.99 2.58
N GLY A 51 3.15 -4.41 3.22
CA GLY A 51 2.80 -3.00 3.00
C GLY A 51 3.92 -2.05 3.39
N HIS A 52 4.57 -2.29 4.53
CA HIS A 52 5.76 -1.53 4.91
C HIS A 52 6.92 -1.76 3.95
N ALA A 53 7.14 -3.03 3.52
CA ALA A 53 8.21 -3.33 2.57
C ALA A 53 8.00 -2.62 1.21
N LEU A 54 6.76 -2.49 0.75
CA LEU A 54 6.41 -1.70 -0.44
C LEU A 54 6.75 -0.23 -0.24
N ASP A 55 6.20 0.38 0.81
CA ASP A 55 6.35 1.81 1.11
C ASP A 55 7.83 2.22 1.19
N VAL A 56 8.63 1.49 1.98
CA VAL A 56 10.07 1.79 2.12
C VAL A 56 10.89 1.47 0.87
N SER A 57 10.48 0.49 0.05
CA SER A 57 11.18 0.17 -1.20
C SER A 57 11.01 1.25 -2.25
N ILE A 58 9.83 1.87 -2.32
CA ILE A 58 9.58 3.05 -3.18
C ILE A 58 10.49 4.20 -2.76
N GLN A 59 10.55 4.51 -1.49
CA GLN A 59 11.37 5.60 -0.95
C GLN A 59 12.86 5.38 -1.20
N ASP A 60 13.37 4.16 -0.92
CA ASP A 60 14.78 3.84 -1.13
C ASP A 60 15.17 3.92 -2.62
N ALA A 61 14.27 3.51 -3.52
CA ALA A 61 14.49 3.66 -4.96
C ALA A 61 14.65 5.13 -5.36
N ILE A 62 13.82 6.03 -4.83
CA ILE A 62 13.91 7.47 -5.07
C ILE A 62 15.22 8.03 -4.49
N ILE A 63 15.53 7.71 -3.24
CA ILE A 63 16.73 8.20 -2.53
C ILE A 63 18.01 7.75 -3.23
N ARG A 64 18.11 6.48 -3.66
CA ARG A 64 19.26 5.96 -4.41
C ARG A 64 19.38 6.66 -5.76
N TYR A 65 18.29 6.82 -6.48
CA TYR A 65 18.27 7.55 -7.74
C TYR A 65 18.75 8.99 -7.57
N LYS A 66 18.25 9.73 -6.57
CA LYS A 66 18.65 11.11 -6.29
C LYS A 66 20.12 11.20 -5.85
N ARG A 67 20.60 10.26 -5.03
CA ARG A 67 22.01 10.18 -4.64
C ARG A 67 22.91 9.99 -5.86
N MET A 68 22.55 9.11 -6.79
CA MET A 68 23.28 8.89 -8.04
C MET A 68 23.18 10.08 -9.00
N GLN A 69 22.13 10.91 -8.91
CA GLN A 69 22.03 12.18 -9.63
C GLN A 69 22.94 13.28 -9.05
N GLY A 70 23.53 13.05 -7.87
CA GLY A 70 24.46 13.98 -7.22
C GLY A 70 23.82 14.87 -6.16
N TYR A 71 22.57 14.62 -5.75
CA TYR A 71 21.93 15.32 -4.63
C TYR A 71 22.53 14.91 -3.28
N ASP A 72 22.43 15.82 -2.32
CA ASP A 72 22.56 15.52 -0.90
C ASP A 72 21.27 14.83 -0.44
N ALA A 73 21.19 13.53 -0.68
CA ALA A 73 19.97 12.74 -0.48
C ALA A 73 19.83 12.30 0.96
N PHE A 74 18.96 12.98 1.69
CA PHE A 74 18.65 12.73 3.08
C PHE A 74 17.40 11.86 3.22
N TRP A 75 17.54 10.66 3.75
CA TRP A 75 16.43 9.81 4.13
C TRP A 75 16.42 9.59 5.63
N LEU A 76 15.56 10.34 6.31
CA LEU A 76 15.45 10.36 7.76
C LEU A 76 14.66 9.15 8.27
N PRO A 77 15.28 8.22 9.03
CA PRO A 77 14.56 7.13 9.67
C PRO A 77 13.89 7.57 10.97
N GLY A 78 12.87 6.81 11.37
CA GLY A 78 12.30 6.93 12.69
C GLY A 78 11.14 5.99 12.92
N MET A 79 10.59 6.01 14.14
CA MET A 79 9.51 5.13 14.58
C MET A 79 8.48 5.90 15.37
N ASP A 80 7.24 5.41 15.35
CA ASP A 80 6.13 5.99 16.10
C ASP A 80 5.86 5.18 17.37
N HIS A 81 5.64 5.90 18.48
CA HIS A 81 5.28 5.31 19.77
C HIS A 81 3.89 4.66 19.77
N ALA A 82 3.01 5.07 18.85
CA ALA A 82 1.70 4.48 18.59
C ALA A 82 0.86 4.24 19.86
N ALA A 83 0.52 5.32 20.57
CA ALA A 83 -0.06 5.33 21.92
C ALA A 83 -1.03 4.18 22.23
N ILE A 84 -2.23 4.16 21.64
CA ILE A 84 -3.25 3.12 21.89
C ILE A 84 -2.74 1.74 21.51
N ALA A 85 -2.10 1.63 20.36
CA ALA A 85 -1.72 0.34 19.80
C ALA A 85 -0.61 -0.33 20.63
N THR A 86 0.41 0.44 21.06
CA THR A 86 1.49 -0.06 21.91
C THR A 86 0.99 -0.37 23.31
N GLU A 87 0.21 0.54 23.91
CA GLU A 87 -0.36 0.32 25.23
C GLU A 87 -1.20 -0.98 25.27
N SER A 88 -2.04 -1.20 24.28
CA SER A 88 -2.84 -2.44 24.17
C SER A 88 -1.99 -3.70 24.12
N LYS A 89 -0.83 -3.67 23.43
CA LYS A 89 0.12 -4.79 23.37
C LYS A 89 0.78 -5.05 24.71
N VAL A 90 1.22 -3.99 25.39
CA VAL A 90 1.87 -4.10 26.70
C VAL A 90 0.87 -4.56 27.75
N VAL A 91 -0.36 -4.04 27.77
CA VAL A 91 -1.45 -4.52 28.65
C VAL A 91 -1.70 -6.01 28.44
N LYS A 92 -1.76 -6.46 27.17
CA LYS A 92 -1.93 -7.90 26.87
C LYS A 92 -0.75 -8.72 27.40
N ARG A 93 0.51 -8.29 27.16
CA ARG A 93 1.72 -8.96 27.65
C ARG A 93 1.73 -9.06 29.19
N LEU A 94 1.31 -7.99 29.88
CA LEU A 94 1.18 -7.99 31.33
C LEU A 94 0.14 -9.03 31.80
N LYS A 95 -1.05 -9.03 31.20
CA LYS A 95 -2.13 -9.99 31.52
C LYS A 95 -1.69 -11.44 31.28
N ASP A 96 -1.02 -11.70 30.16
CA ASP A 96 -0.47 -13.02 29.85
C ASP A 96 0.56 -13.48 30.91
N ASN A 97 1.22 -12.53 31.58
CA ASN A 97 2.15 -12.76 32.69
C ASN A 97 1.48 -12.70 34.08
N GLY A 98 0.15 -12.60 34.16
CA GLY A 98 -0.60 -12.55 35.43
C GLY A 98 -0.51 -11.21 36.16
N GLN A 99 -0.16 -10.14 35.47
CA GLN A 99 -0.05 -8.77 36.01
C GLN A 99 -1.17 -7.88 35.46
N ASP A 100 -1.53 -6.86 36.22
CA ASP A 100 -2.49 -5.85 35.80
C ASP A 100 -1.87 -4.46 35.79
N LYS A 101 -2.21 -3.65 34.75
CA LYS A 101 -1.72 -2.27 34.55
C LYS A 101 -1.93 -1.40 35.80
N THR A 102 -3.12 -1.44 36.39
CA THR A 102 -3.48 -0.60 37.56
C THR A 102 -2.72 -1.02 38.81
N THR A 103 -2.42 -2.31 38.96
CA THR A 103 -1.70 -2.85 40.11
C THR A 103 -0.21 -2.47 40.11
N ILE A 104 0.43 -2.47 38.93
CA ILE A 104 1.85 -2.09 38.82
C ILE A 104 2.09 -0.59 38.91
N GLY A 105 1.08 0.22 38.59
CA GLY A 105 1.13 1.68 38.60
C GLY A 105 1.75 2.28 37.32
N ARG A 106 1.52 3.60 37.15
CA ARG A 106 1.85 4.34 35.92
C ARG A 106 3.36 4.29 35.58
N GLU A 107 4.22 4.52 36.54
CA GLU A 107 5.68 4.60 36.31
C GLU A 107 6.23 3.27 35.77
N LYS A 108 5.91 2.15 36.44
CA LYS A 108 6.34 0.82 36.00
C LYS A 108 5.70 0.41 34.67
N PHE A 109 4.47 0.83 34.44
CA PHE A 109 3.81 0.58 33.17
C PHE A 109 4.51 1.29 32.00
N ILE A 110 4.91 2.55 32.20
CA ILE A 110 5.68 3.31 31.21
C ILE A 110 7.05 2.66 30.96
N GLU A 111 7.71 2.16 32.01
CA GLU A 111 8.96 1.40 31.86
C GLU A 111 8.77 0.15 31.00
N GLU A 112 7.68 -0.60 31.20
CA GLU A 112 7.35 -1.73 30.35
C GLU A 112 7.05 -1.35 28.88
N CYS A 113 6.45 -0.17 28.65
CA CYS A 113 6.27 0.36 27.30
C CYS A 113 7.61 0.72 26.65
N TRP A 114 8.56 1.29 27.39
CA TRP A 114 9.91 1.55 26.87
C TRP A 114 10.66 0.24 26.54
N ASN A 115 10.58 -0.77 27.43
CA ASN A 115 11.16 -2.08 27.19
C ASN A 115 10.61 -2.72 25.89
N TRP A 116 9.28 -2.64 25.70
CA TRP A 116 8.61 -3.08 24.48
C TRP A 116 9.13 -2.33 23.26
N THR A 117 9.26 -1.00 23.37
CA THR A 117 9.69 -0.11 22.27
C THR A 117 11.12 -0.43 21.84
N HIS A 118 12.04 -0.64 22.76
CA HIS A 118 13.42 -1.00 22.46
C HIS A 118 13.50 -2.36 21.75
N GLU A 119 12.82 -3.38 22.28
CA GLU A 119 12.78 -4.73 21.70
C GLU A 119 12.26 -4.70 20.24
N HIS A 120 11.15 -4.03 20.01
CA HIS A 120 10.53 -4.00 18.68
C HIS A 120 11.24 -3.03 17.73
N GLY A 121 11.82 -1.96 18.24
CA GLY A 121 12.67 -1.05 17.47
C GLY A 121 13.89 -1.75 16.88
N ASP A 122 14.55 -2.60 17.65
CA ASP A 122 15.70 -3.38 17.17
C ASP A 122 15.29 -4.39 16.09
N ILE A 123 14.11 -5.01 16.23
CA ILE A 123 13.55 -5.89 15.19
C ILE A 123 13.31 -5.10 13.89
N ILE A 124 12.72 -3.92 13.98
CA ILE A 124 12.44 -3.07 12.81
C ILE A 124 13.75 -2.66 12.12
N ARG A 125 14.76 -2.23 12.86
CA ARG A 125 16.09 -1.87 12.29
C ARG A 125 16.74 -3.06 11.58
N ALA A 126 16.68 -4.25 12.19
CA ALA A 126 17.18 -5.47 11.54
C ALA A 126 16.41 -5.80 10.25
N GLN A 127 15.11 -5.51 10.22
CA GLN A 127 14.29 -5.69 9.03
C GLN A 127 14.62 -4.67 7.93
N TRP A 128 14.85 -3.40 8.27
CA TRP A 128 15.33 -2.38 7.34
C TRP A 128 16.69 -2.77 6.73
N ALA A 129 17.60 -3.27 7.56
CA ALA A 129 18.90 -3.75 7.08
C ALA A 129 18.77 -4.91 6.08
N LYS A 130 17.89 -5.88 6.34
CA LYS A 130 17.64 -7.00 5.42
C LYS A 130 17.04 -6.55 4.08
N LEU A 131 16.19 -5.53 4.09
CA LEU A 131 15.66 -4.91 2.87
C LEU A 131 16.72 -4.08 2.13
N GLY A 132 17.84 -3.77 2.77
CA GLY A 132 18.92 -2.98 2.17
C GLY A 132 18.65 -1.48 2.10
N LEU A 133 17.88 -0.94 3.05
CA LEU A 133 17.44 0.47 3.03
C LEU A 133 18.58 1.43 3.36
N SER A 134 18.76 2.46 2.54
CA SER A 134 19.87 3.42 2.67
C SER A 134 19.54 4.62 3.57
N LEU A 135 19.07 4.33 4.79
CA LEU A 135 18.65 5.28 5.82
C LEU A 135 19.83 5.96 6.52
N ASP A 136 19.74 7.24 6.83
CA ASP A 136 20.73 7.97 7.62
C ASP A 136 20.48 7.75 9.13
N TYR A 137 20.99 6.66 9.68
CA TYR A 137 20.77 6.27 11.08
C TYR A 137 21.37 7.23 12.10
N ASP A 138 22.32 8.09 11.72
CA ASP A 138 22.85 9.11 12.61
C ASP A 138 21.79 10.19 12.96
N LYS A 139 20.72 10.25 12.15
CA LYS A 139 19.61 11.18 12.31
C LYS A 139 18.28 10.49 12.69
N GLU A 140 18.33 9.23 13.14
CA GLU A 140 17.11 8.48 13.53
C GLU A 140 16.35 9.20 14.65
N ARG A 141 15.02 9.26 14.52
CA ARG A 141 14.13 9.94 15.47
C ARG A 141 13.05 8.98 16.01
N PHE A 142 12.51 9.34 17.15
CA PHE A 142 11.38 8.65 17.76
C PHE A 142 10.34 9.67 18.22
N THR A 143 9.05 9.41 17.96
CA THR A 143 8.00 10.39 18.25
C THR A 143 7.88 10.79 19.73
N LEU A 144 8.48 10.06 20.68
CA LEU A 144 8.59 10.41 22.09
C LEU A 144 10.00 10.87 22.50
N ASP A 145 10.92 11.15 21.57
CA ASP A 145 12.21 11.73 21.94
C ASP A 145 12.05 13.16 22.51
N ASP A 146 13.06 13.65 23.21
CA ASP A 146 13.02 14.94 23.89
C ASP A 146 12.73 16.10 22.93
N GLY A 147 13.29 16.07 21.71
CA GLY A 147 13.08 17.12 20.72
C GLY A 147 11.65 17.14 20.20
N ILE A 148 11.10 15.98 19.84
CA ILE A 148 9.69 15.87 19.40
C ILE A 148 8.76 16.21 20.57
N THR A 149 9.06 15.77 21.80
CA THR A 149 8.26 16.10 22.98
C THR A 149 8.23 17.62 23.25
N LYS A 150 9.37 18.31 23.08
CA LYS A 150 9.44 19.78 23.12
C LYS A 150 8.54 20.43 22.06
N ALA A 151 8.60 19.91 20.83
CA ALA A 151 7.79 20.40 19.72
C ALA A 151 6.29 20.21 19.98
N VAL A 152 5.87 19.03 20.43
CA VAL A 152 4.48 18.72 20.78
C VAL A 152 3.93 19.63 21.84
N LYS A 153 4.67 19.83 22.96
CA LYS A 153 4.28 20.78 24.00
C LYS A 153 4.14 22.21 23.45
N LYS A 154 5.10 22.63 22.62
CA LYS A 154 5.09 23.98 22.02
C LYS A 154 3.86 24.19 21.17
N VAL A 155 3.50 23.24 20.29
CA VAL A 155 2.28 23.31 19.45
C VAL A 155 1.03 23.40 20.32
N PHE A 156 0.92 22.55 21.33
CA PHE A 156 -0.24 22.56 22.22
C PHE A 156 -0.42 23.92 22.91
N VAL A 157 0.66 24.47 23.46
CA VAL A 157 0.64 25.78 24.16
C VAL A 157 0.33 26.91 23.19
N ASP A 158 0.96 26.94 22.02
CA ASP A 158 0.74 27.96 21.00
C ASP A 158 -0.72 27.95 20.50
N PHE A 159 -1.24 26.78 20.15
CA PHE A 159 -2.61 26.62 19.67
C PHE A 159 -3.64 26.97 20.77
N TYR A 160 -3.34 26.63 22.02
CA TYR A 160 -4.18 27.05 23.15
C TYR A 160 -4.23 28.58 23.29
N ASN A 161 -3.06 29.23 23.25
CA ASN A 161 -2.97 30.69 23.35
C ASN A 161 -3.64 31.41 22.17
N GLN A 162 -3.67 30.80 20.99
CA GLN A 162 -4.39 31.28 19.80
C GLN A 162 -5.90 30.97 19.86
N GLY A 163 -6.36 30.20 20.86
CA GLY A 163 -7.74 29.78 20.99
C GLY A 163 -8.14 28.70 19.96
N LEU A 164 -7.16 28.06 19.32
CA LEU A 164 -7.36 26.90 18.43
C LEU A 164 -7.55 25.61 19.22
N ILE A 165 -6.88 25.45 20.37
CA ILE A 165 -7.13 24.35 21.30
C ILE A 165 -8.03 24.85 22.43
N TYR A 166 -9.00 24.02 22.80
CA TYR A 166 -9.91 24.29 23.92
C TYR A 166 -10.31 22.99 24.61
N ARG A 167 -10.70 23.10 25.89
CA ARG A 167 -11.32 22.02 26.65
C ARG A 167 -12.84 22.18 26.58
N GLY A 168 -13.55 21.10 26.28
CA GLY A 168 -15.01 21.13 26.13
C GLY A 168 -15.67 19.84 26.56
N ASN A 169 -16.88 20.01 27.09
CA ASN A 169 -17.78 18.91 27.42
C ASN A 169 -18.65 18.58 26.19
N LYS A 170 -18.22 17.59 25.41
CA LYS A 170 -18.88 17.20 24.15
C LYS A 170 -19.11 15.70 24.08
N ILE A 171 -20.06 15.32 23.22
CA ILE A 171 -20.22 13.92 22.86
C ILE A 171 -19.06 13.46 21.96
N ILE A 172 -18.50 12.32 22.29
CA ILE A 172 -17.34 11.73 21.60
C ILE A 172 -17.57 10.26 21.32
N ASN A 173 -16.82 9.70 20.39
CA ASN A 173 -16.72 8.26 20.21
C ASN A 173 -15.86 7.67 21.33
N TRP A 174 -16.41 6.72 22.05
CA TRP A 174 -15.75 6.08 23.18
C TRP A 174 -15.53 4.60 22.94
N ASP A 175 -14.33 4.12 23.17
CA ASP A 175 -13.99 2.69 23.18
C ASP A 175 -14.13 2.16 24.62
N PRO A 176 -15.16 1.36 24.93
CA PRO A 176 -15.40 0.88 26.30
C PRO A 176 -14.43 -0.23 26.74
N VAL A 177 -13.72 -0.87 25.80
CA VAL A 177 -12.72 -1.89 26.10
C VAL A 177 -11.34 -1.27 26.34
N ALA A 178 -10.95 -0.32 25.51
CA ALA A 178 -9.72 0.44 25.69
C ALA A 178 -9.86 1.58 26.72
N MET A 179 -11.10 1.92 27.10
CA MET A 179 -11.43 2.98 28.07
C MET A 179 -10.88 4.35 27.65
N THR A 180 -11.01 4.67 26.36
CA THR A 180 -10.46 5.92 25.82
C THR A 180 -11.32 6.49 24.69
N ALA A 181 -11.17 7.80 24.47
CA ALA A 181 -11.75 8.51 23.34
C ALA A 181 -11.12 8.06 22.00
N LEU A 182 -11.91 8.07 20.94
CA LEU A 182 -11.50 7.83 19.56
C LEU A 182 -11.82 9.07 18.72
N SER A 183 -10.99 9.30 17.70
CA SER A 183 -11.37 10.22 16.62
C SER A 183 -12.36 9.56 15.67
N ASN A 184 -13.07 10.37 14.86
CA ASN A 184 -14.09 9.83 13.95
C ASN A 184 -13.50 8.85 12.93
N GLU A 185 -12.25 9.09 12.51
CA GLU A 185 -11.53 8.29 11.54
C GLU A 185 -11.08 6.92 12.10
N GLU A 186 -11.03 6.75 13.44
CA GLU A 186 -10.71 5.49 14.13
C GLU A 186 -11.91 4.57 14.29
N VAL A 187 -13.09 4.98 13.79
CA VAL A 187 -14.33 4.19 13.83
C VAL A 187 -14.56 3.51 12.49
N ILE A 188 -14.60 2.17 12.50
CA ILE A 188 -14.90 1.36 11.31
C ILE A 188 -16.37 0.97 11.35
N TYR A 189 -17.13 1.33 10.32
CA TYR A 189 -18.51 0.96 10.20
C TYR A 189 -18.67 -0.38 9.49
N SER A 190 -19.52 -1.25 10.02
CA SER A 190 -19.91 -2.51 9.41
C SER A 190 -21.43 -2.71 9.45
N GLU A 191 -21.96 -3.29 8.37
CA GLU A 191 -23.38 -3.67 8.33
C GLU A 191 -23.64 -4.85 9.25
N GLU A 192 -24.56 -4.67 10.19
CA GLU A 192 -25.00 -5.72 11.11
C GLU A 192 -26.50 -5.86 11.13
N LYS A 193 -26.94 -7.08 11.44
CA LYS A 193 -28.36 -7.34 11.67
C LYS A 193 -28.79 -6.80 13.04
N GLY A 194 -29.77 -5.95 13.04
CA GLY A 194 -30.40 -5.36 14.21
C GLY A 194 -31.90 -5.33 14.05
N ALA A 195 -32.58 -4.55 14.86
CA ALA A 195 -33.99 -4.32 14.75
C ALA A 195 -34.40 -2.94 15.23
N PHE A 196 -35.49 -2.42 14.69
CA PHE A 196 -36.24 -1.35 15.30
C PHE A 196 -37.21 -1.95 16.33
N TYR A 197 -37.15 -1.43 17.54
CA TYR A 197 -38.05 -1.75 18.61
C TYR A 197 -39.06 -0.61 18.74
N HIS A 198 -40.34 -0.90 18.52
CA HIS A 198 -41.44 0.05 18.59
C HIS A 198 -42.02 0.08 19.99
N ILE A 199 -42.00 1.28 20.61
CA ILE A 199 -42.33 1.50 22.02
C ILE A 199 -43.38 2.59 22.13
N LYS A 200 -44.40 2.36 22.99
CA LYS A 200 -45.45 3.35 23.28
C LYS A 200 -44.94 4.36 24.31
N TYR A 201 -44.85 5.62 23.93
CA TYR A 201 -44.65 6.71 24.87
C TYR A 201 -46.01 7.36 25.06
N LYS A 202 -46.68 7.05 26.18
CA LYS A 202 -48.03 7.54 26.49
C LYS A 202 -48.07 9.03 26.75
N LEU A 203 -49.06 9.72 26.26
CA LEU A 203 -49.30 11.13 26.59
C LEU A 203 -49.74 11.27 28.03
N GLU A 204 -49.33 12.35 28.67
CA GLU A 204 -49.73 12.70 30.02
C GLU A 204 -51.25 12.85 30.08
N ASN A 205 -51.90 12.21 31.00
CA ASN A 205 -53.35 12.24 31.24
C ASN A 205 -54.21 11.79 30.03
N SER A 206 -53.70 10.89 29.18
CA SER A 206 -54.39 10.39 28.00
C SER A 206 -54.03 8.90 27.74
N ASP A 207 -54.96 8.22 27.03
CA ASP A 207 -54.69 6.87 26.50
C ASP A 207 -53.95 6.87 25.16
N GLU A 208 -53.80 8.07 24.55
CA GLU A 208 -53.03 8.24 23.31
C GLU A 208 -51.53 8.02 23.58
N TYR A 209 -50.79 7.59 22.57
CA TYR A 209 -49.34 7.38 22.67
C TYR A 209 -48.64 7.78 21.36
N LEU A 210 -47.35 8.07 21.46
CA LEU A 210 -46.47 8.17 20.33
C LEU A 210 -45.75 6.83 20.16
N ASP A 211 -45.71 6.34 18.90
CA ASP A 211 -44.93 5.16 18.54
C ASP A 211 -43.47 5.59 18.26
N ILE A 212 -42.57 5.19 19.15
CA ILE A 212 -41.12 5.47 19.04
C ILE A 212 -40.44 4.22 18.55
N ALA A 213 -39.78 4.31 17.38
CA ALA A 213 -38.92 3.27 16.83
C ALA A 213 -37.45 3.55 17.15
N THR A 214 -36.80 2.65 17.87
CA THR A 214 -35.38 2.79 18.23
C THR A 214 -34.59 1.51 18.02
N THR A 215 -33.36 1.60 17.61
CA THR A 215 -32.40 0.46 17.59
C THR A 215 -31.71 0.24 18.93
N ARG A 216 -31.78 1.24 19.84
CA ARG A 216 -31.07 1.26 21.13
C ARG A 216 -32.04 1.47 22.32
N PRO A 217 -32.95 0.53 22.63
CA PRO A 217 -33.87 0.67 23.74
C PRO A 217 -33.17 0.77 25.10
N GLU A 218 -31.96 0.29 25.26
CA GLU A 218 -31.16 0.40 26.49
C GLU A 218 -30.82 1.85 26.86
N THR A 219 -30.85 2.81 25.92
CA THR A 219 -30.60 4.22 26.22
C THR A 219 -31.84 4.99 26.67
N LEU A 220 -33.00 4.36 26.70
CA LEU A 220 -34.28 4.95 27.09
C LEU A 220 -34.20 5.74 28.41
N PHE A 221 -33.43 5.27 29.41
CA PHE A 221 -33.25 5.96 30.71
C PHE A 221 -32.67 7.36 30.58
N GLY A 222 -32.04 7.67 29.47
CA GLY A 222 -31.42 8.96 29.16
C GLY A 222 -32.28 9.86 28.24
N ASP A 223 -33.49 9.47 27.89
CA ASP A 223 -34.36 10.27 27.04
C ASP A 223 -34.89 11.50 27.79
N THR A 224 -34.77 12.67 27.13
CA THR A 224 -35.17 13.95 27.72
C THR A 224 -36.19 14.70 26.90
N ALA A 225 -36.51 14.23 25.69
CA ALA A 225 -37.59 14.73 24.85
C ALA A 225 -38.00 13.69 23.80
N VAL A 226 -39.15 13.92 23.14
CA VAL A 226 -39.50 13.32 21.87
C VAL A 226 -39.58 14.44 20.83
N ALA A 227 -38.83 14.32 19.74
CA ALA A 227 -38.87 15.26 18.65
C ALA A 227 -39.87 14.81 17.57
N VAL A 228 -40.60 15.76 17.02
CA VAL A 228 -41.47 15.61 15.85
C VAL A 228 -41.22 16.75 14.87
N ASN A 229 -41.38 16.50 13.59
CA ASN A 229 -41.18 17.53 12.58
C ASN A 229 -42.30 18.57 12.71
N PRO A 230 -42.00 19.88 12.72
CA PRO A 230 -43.01 20.93 12.81
C PRO A 230 -44.02 20.92 11.66
N GLU A 231 -43.67 20.37 10.50
CA GLU A 231 -44.51 20.25 9.33
C GLU A 231 -45.35 18.95 9.32
N ASP A 232 -45.06 18.01 10.21
CA ASP A 232 -45.77 16.74 10.25
C ASP A 232 -47.16 16.88 10.91
N THR A 233 -48.20 16.95 10.08
CA THR A 233 -49.59 17.11 10.53
C THR A 233 -50.10 16.00 11.43
N ARG A 234 -49.47 14.82 11.44
CA ARG A 234 -49.82 13.71 12.31
C ARG A 234 -49.56 14.04 13.76
N TYR A 235 -48.52 14.83 14.04
CA TYR A 235 -48.00 15.05 15.38
C TYR A 235 -48.04 16.50 15.86
N GLN A 236 -48.39 17.48 15.01
CA GLN A 236 -48.46 18.91 15.39
C GLN A 236 -49.26 19.15 16.65
N LYS A 237 -50.39 18.45 16.84
CA LYS A 237 -51.25 18.56 18.04
C LYS A 237 -50.61 18.17 19.35
N TYR A 238 -49.46 17.49 19.30
CA TYR A 238 -48.74 17.01 20.49
C TYR A 238 -47.56 17.90 20.88
N ILE A 239 -47.12 18.81 20.00
CA ILE A 239 -46.03 19.73 20.29
C ILE A 239 -46.34 20.54 21.54
N GLY A 240 -45.38 20.59 22.46
CA GLY A 240 -45.52 21.29 23.76
C GLY A 240 -46.27 20.49 24.84
N LYS A 241 -46.79 19.30 24.51
CA LYS A 241 -47.33 18.36 25.53
C LYS A 241 -46.19 17.48 26.08
N ASN A 242 -46.50 16.77 27.18
CA ASN A 242 -45.61 15.81 27.77
C ASN A 242 -46.01 14.37 27.42
N VAL A 243 -45.00 13.50 27.34
CA VAL A 243 -45.17 12.04 27.31
C VAL A 243 -44.52 11.44 28.55
N ILE A 244 -45.01 10.28 28.96
CA ILE A 244 -44.47 9.52 30.09
C ILE A 244 -43.37 8.62 29.52
N LEU A 245 -42.15 8.85 29.98
CA LEU A 245 -41.01 7.99 29.65
C LEU A 245 -41.25 6.59 30.24
N PRO A 246 -41.30 5.53 29.40
CA PRO A 246 -41.52 4.17 29.84
C PRO A 246 -40.52 3.73 30.92
N ILE A 247 -40.92 2.84 31.79
CA ILE A 247 -40.10 2.28 32.89
C ILE A 247 -39.70 3.36 33.95
N VAL A 248 -39.23 4.53 33.50
CA VAL A 248 -38.74 5.61 34.38
C VAL A 248 -39.87 6.40 34.98
N ASN A 249 -41.02 6.47 34.31
CA ASN A 249 -42.22 7.25 34.69
C ASN A 249 -41.96 8.77 34.86
N LYS A 250 -40.95 9.33 34.20
CA LYS A 250 -40.68 10.77 34.14
C LYS A 250 -41.44 11.41 32.99
N LEU A 251 -41.94 12.62 33.19
CA LEU A 251 -42.51 13.43 32.09
C LEU A 251 -41.41 14.06 31.29
N ILE A 252 -41.48 13.91 29.96
CA ILE A 252 -40.56 14.54 29.01
C ILE A 252 -41.37 15.24 27.92
N PRO A 253 -40.93 16.40 27.41
CA PRO A 253 -41.67 17.18 26.44
C PRO A 253 -41.61 16.61 25.03
N VAL A 254 -42.68 16.86 24.27
CA VAL A 254 -42.69 16.71 22.81
C VAL A 254 -42.27 18.04 22.20
N ILE A 255 -41.15 18.06 21.51
CA ILE A 255 -40.52 19.26 20.89
C ILE A 255 -40.67 19.24 19.36
N ALA A 256 -40.67 20.43 18.75
CA ALA A 256 -40.65 20.60 17.32
C ALA A 256 -39.21 20.72 16.85
N ASP A 257 -38.70 19.79 16.04
CA ASP A 257 -37.37 19.85 15.47
C ASP A 257 -37.32 19.12 14.11
N GLU A 258 -36.69 19.74 13.11
CA GLU A 258 -36.55 19.21 11.75
C GLU A 258 -35.67 17.94 11.73
N HIS A 259 -34.94 17.63 12.80
CA HIS A 259 -34.22 16.36 12.96
C HIS A 259 -35.14 15.14 12.82
N ALA A 260 -36.42 15.26 13.24
CA ALA A 260 -37.40 14.22 13.04
C ALA A 260 -37.84 14.16 11.57
N ASP A 261 -37.27 13.20 10.82
CA ASP A 261 -37.61 12.97 9.42
C ASP A 261 -39.03 12.33 9.30
N MET A 262 -39.91 13.01 8.58
CA MET A 262 -41.31 12.55 8.42
C MET A 262 -41.46 11.22 7.67
N GLU A 263 -40.46 10.87 6.84
CA GLU A 263 -40.46 9.68 5.99
C GLU A 263 -39.70 8.49 6.62
N LYS A 264 -38.96 8.74 7.72
CA LYS A 264 -38.17 7.69 8.41
C LYS A 264 -38.87 7.17 9.67
N GLY A 265 -38.93 5.87 9.81
CA GLY A 265 -39.54 5.20 10.96
C GLY A 265 -40.99 5.64 11.18
N THR A 266 -41.30 6.13 12.38
CA THR A 266 -42.65 6.61 12.74
C THR A 266 -42.86 8.11 12.52
N GLY A 267 -41.81 8.87 12.27
CA GLY A 267 -41.79 10.34 12.28
C GLY A 267 -41.65 10.95 13.68
N CYS A 268 -41.57 10.12 14.71
CA CYS A 268 -41.32 10.51 16.09
C CYS A 268 -39.96 9.97 16.51
N VAL A 269 -39.07 10.80 17.03
CA VAL A 269 -37.70 10.42 17.43
C VAL A 269 -37.51 10.73 18.92
N LYS A 270 -37.12 9.71 19.71
CA LYS A 270 -36.65 9.95 21.09
C LYS A 270 -35.33 10.72 21.06
N ILE A 271 -35.16 11.62 21.99
CA ILE A 271 -33.96 12.44 22.10
C ILE A 271 -33.17 12.07 23.35
N THR A 272 -31.98 11.50 23.13
CA THR A 272 -31.06 11.06 24.19
C THR A 272 -29.73 11.81 24.09
N PRO A 273 -29.64 13.08 24.51
CA PRO A 273 -28.50 13.95 24.20
C PRO A 273 -27.13 13.45 24.69
N ALA A 274 -27.12 12.53 25.66
CA ALA A 274 -25.85 12.00 26.21
C ALA A 274 -25.32 10.78 25.43
N HIS A 275 -26.07 10.18 24.52
CA HIS A 275 -25.71 8.90 23.89
C HIS A 275 -25.98 8.81 22.40
N ASP A 276 -26.24 9.94 21.74
CA ASP A 276 -26.34 10.06 20.29
C ASP A 276 -25.84 11.46 19.85
N PRO A 277 -24.94 11.54 18.86
CA PRO A 277 -24.39 12.82 18.39
C PRO A 277 -25.45 13.77 17.81
N ASN A 278 -26.45 13.27 17.10
CA ASN A 278 -27.51 14.09 16.53
C ASN A 278 -28.45 14.59 17.63
N ASP A 279 -28.78 13.73 18.58
CA ASP A 279 -29.62 14.07 19.75
C ASP A 279 -28.90 15.10 20.64
N PHE A 280 -27.57 15.05 20.71
CA PHE A 280 -26.76 16.05 21.41
C PHE A 280 -26.96 17.45 20.82
N GLU A 281 -26.97 17.58 19.49
CA GLU A 281 -27.22 18.86 18.83
C GLU A 281 -28.68 19.36 19.00
N VAL A 282 -29.66 18.43 18.95
CA VAL A 282 -31.05 18.76 19.30
C VAL A 282 -31.11 19.23 20.76
N GLY A 283 -30.44 18.53 21.65
CA GLY A 283 -30.35 18.90 23.07
C GLY A 283 -29.79 20.30 23.29
N ASN A 284 -28.76 20.69 22.52
CA ASN A 284 -28.19 22.04 22.56
C ASN A 284 -29.21 23.11 22.08
N ARG A 285 -29.91 22.87 20.94
CA ARG A 285 -30.91 23.79 20.40
C ARG A 285 -32.09 24.02 21.35
N HIS A 286 -32.48 22.97 22.05
CA HIS A 286 -33.65 22.99 22.93
C HIS A 286 -33.32 23.08 24.43
N ASN A 287 -32.03 23.23 24.77
CA ASN A 287 -31.52 23.27 26.15
C ASN A 287 -31.99 22.10 27.03
N LEU A 288 -31.95 20.89 26.47
CA LEU A 288 -32.34 19.67 27.14
C LEU A 288 -31.29 19.17 28.13
N GLU A 289 -31.77 18.47 29.17
CA GLU A 289 -30.88 17.80 30.13
C GLU A 289 -30.06 16.69 29.46
N ARG A 290 -28.80 16.54 29.87
CA ARG A 290 -27.88 15.49 29.37
C ARG A 290 -27.76 14.42 30.43
N VAL A 291 -28.57 13.34 30.31
CA VAL A 291 -28.59 12.25 31.28
C VAL A 291 -27.70 11.10 30.82
N ILE A 292 -26.52 10.98 31.46
CA ILE A 292 -25.57 9.88 31.21
C ILE A 292 -26.09 8.63 31.89
N VAL A 293 -26.26 7.52 31.16
CA VAL A 293 -26.83 6.25 31.63
C VAL A 293 -25.86 5.07 31.56
N MET A 294 -24.64 5.30 31.11
CA MET A 294 -23.58 4.29 31.00
C MET A 294 -22.33 4.67 31.79
N ASN A 295 -21.64 3.67 32.31
CA ASN A 295 -20.31 3.76 32.87
C ASN A 295 -19.26 3.75 31.73
N ASP A 296 -18.00 3.99 32.05
CA ASP A 296 -16.92 4.04 31.05
C ASP A 296 -16.66 2.70 30.35
N ASP A 297 -17.01 1.57 30.98
CA ASP A 297 -16.98 0.23 30.39
C ASP A 297 -18.24 -0.13 29.60
N ALA A 298 -19.12 0.85 29.35
CA ALA A 298 -20.42 0.70 28.68
C ALA A 298 -21.41 -0.20 29.45
N THR A 299 -21.18 -0.51 30.73
CA THR A 299 -22.24 -1.06 31.59
C THR A 299 -23.23 0.04 31.97
N MET A 300 -24.46 -0.33 32.17
CA MET A 300 -25.50 0.61 32.60
C MET A 300 -25.20 1.12 34.01
N ASN A 301 -25.34 2.41 34.27
CA ASN A 301 -25.04 3.03 35.56
C ASN A 301 -26.23 2.98 36.52
N GLU A 302 -26.07 3.52 37.71
CA GLU A 302 -27.06 3.56 38.80
C GLU A 302 -28.40 4.22 38.43
N LYS A 303 -28.41 5.14 37.46
CA LYS A 303 -29.61 5.84 36.97
C LYS A 303 -30.57 4.87 36.27
N CYS A 304 -30.08 3.72 35.84
CA CYS A 304 -30.89 2.67 35.21
C CYS A 304 -31.58 1.75 36.20
N GLY A 305 -31.48 2.02 37.50
CA GLY A 305 -32.17 1.26 38.58
C GLY A 305 -31.81 -0.24 38.56
N LYS A 306 -32.80 -1.11 38.43
CA LYS A 306 -32.61 -2.58 38.43
C LYS A 306 -31.74 -3.10 37.25
N PHE A 307 -31.51 -2.30 36.27
CA PHE A 307 -30.68 -2.65 35.08
C PHE A 307 -29.22 -2.21 35.25
N ALA A 308 -28.87 -1.55 36.36
CA ALA A 308 -27.50 -1.12 36.64
C ALA A 308 -26.52 -2.33 36.63
N GLY A 309 -25.34 -2.14 36.09
CA GLY A 309 -24.28 -3.17 35.93
C GLY A 309 -24.48 -4.14 34.77
N MET A 310 -25.62 -4.07 34.05
CA MET A 310 -25.80 -4.87 32.82
C MET A 310 -25.00 -4.27 31.67
N THR A 311 -24.51 -5.13 30.79
CA THR A 311 -24.00 -4.66 29.51
C THR A 311 -25.14 -4.10 28.64
N THR A 312 -24.84 -3.21 27.68
CA THR A 312 -25.84 -2.65 26.75
C THR A 312 -26.71 -3.74 26.11
N LYS A 313 -26.09 -4.85 25.68
CA LYS A 313 -26.82 -5.99 25.08
C LYS A 313 -27.74 -6.71 26.06
N GLN A 314 -27.32 -6.92 27.32
CA GLN A 314 -28.16 -7.52 28.38
C GLN A 314 -29.29 -6.59 28.74
N CYS A 315 -29.01 -5.29 28.91
CA CYS A 315 -30.01 -4.28 29.23
C CYS A 315 -31.06 -4.15 28.12
N ARG A 316 -30.65 -4.10 26.85
CA ARG A 316 -31.56 -4.08 25.70
C ARG A 316 -32.60 -5.20 25.78
N LYS A 317 -32.15 -6.43 25.99
CA LYS A 317 -33.02 -7.59 26.12
C LYS A 317 -33.98 -7.44 27.33
N ALA A 318 -33.44 -7.07 28.47
CA ALA A 318 -34.22 -6.95 29.71
C ALA A 318 -35.27 -5.80 29.64
N VAL A 319 -34.90 -4.67 29.02
CA VAL A 319 -35.84 -3.54 28.79
C VAL A 319 -36.98 -3.95 27.87
N ILE A 320 -36.72 -4.71 26.81
CA ILE A 320 -37.76 -5.17 25.89
C ILE A 320 -38.74 -6.12 26.63
N GLU A 321 -38.25 -7.02 27.47
CA GLU A 321 -39.07 -7.92 28.27
C GLU A 321 -39.97 -7.11 29.23
N GLU A 322 -39.41 -6.16 29.95
CA GLU A 322 -40.16 -5.25 30.84
C GLU A 322 -41.22 -4.46 30.10
N LEU A 323 -40.91 -3.93 28.93
CA LEU A 323 -41.86 -3.18 28.09
C LEU A 323 -43.03 -4.07 27.59
N LYS A 324 -42.75 -5.36 27.33
CA LYS A 324 -43.79 -6.33 26.98
C LYS A 324 -44.71 -6.62 28.18
N GLU A 325 -44.14 -6.79 29.36
CA GLU A 325 -44.92 -7.00 30.61
C GLU A 325 -45.81 -5.80 30.93
N GLN A 326 -45.30 -4.59 30.68
CA GLN A 326 -46.06 -3.35 30.87
C GLN A 326 -47.07 -3.05 29.76
N GLY A 327 -47.09 -3.83 28.67
CA GLY A 327 -47.95 -3.58 27.50
C GLY A 327 -47.55 -2.35 26.65
N LEU A 328 -46.30 -1.90 26.81
CA LEU A 328 -45.76 -0.75 26.14
C LEU A 328 -44.91 -1.12 24.91
N PHE A 329 -44.59 -2.37 24.70
CA PHE A 329 -43.95 -2.88 23.50
C PHE A 329 -45.00 -3.08 22.38
N ILE A 330 -44.73 -2.58 21.16
CA ILE A 330 -45.64 -2.70 20.02
C ILE A 330 -45.24 -3.86 19.13
N ARG A 331 -44.05 -3.78 18.55
CA ARG A 331 -43.47 -4.78 17.64
C ARG A 331 -41.94 -4.62 17.51
N GLU A 332 -41.32 -5.62 16.92
CA GLU A 332 -39.94 -5.61 16.47
C GLU A 332 -39.94 -5.70 14.94
N GLU A 333 -39.08 -4.92 14.31
CA GLU A 333 -38.90 -4.88 12.86
C GLU A 333 -37.42 -5.08 12.51
N GLU A 334 -37.10 -6.15 11.79
CA GLU A 334 -35.72 -6.47 11.42
C GLU A 334 -35.12 -5.36 10.55
N LEU A 335 -33.89 -5.04 10.84
CA LEU A 335 -33.11 -3.99 10.15
C LEU A 335 -31.69 -4.45 9.95
N VAL A 336 -31.11 -4.09 8.81
CA VAL A 336 -29.64 -4.08 8.62
C VAL A 336 -29.19 -2.62 8.69
N HIS A 337 -28.26 -2.32 9.59
CA HIS A 337 -27.75 -0.98 9.79
C HIS A 337 -26.24 -0.99 10.06
N GLU A 338 -25.61 0.13 9.84
CA GLU A 338 -24.20 0.31 10.11
C GLU A 338 -23.94 0.52 11.60
N ILE A 339 -23.01 -0.25 12.18
CA ILE A 339 -22.54 -0.12 13.56
C ILE A 339 -21.05 0.26 13.52
N GLY A 340 -20.67 1.28 14.29
CA GLY A 340 -19.30 1.71 14.45
C GLY A 340 -18.54 0.81 15.42
N HIS A 341 -17.38 0.36 15.00
CA HIS A 341 -16.45 -0.43 15.80
C HIS A 341 -15.12 0.30 15.95
N SER A 342 -14.50 0.19 17.11
CA SER A 342 -13.12 0.66 17.31
C SER A 342 -12.16 -0.12 16.39
N GLU A 343 -11.37 0.58 15.59
CA GLU A 343 -10.36 -0.04 14.74
C GLU A 343 -9.38 -0.92 15.55
N ARG A 344 -9.13 -0.55 16.80
CA ARG A 344 -8.09 -1.18 17.62
C ARG A 344 -8.59 -2.33 18.48
N SER A 345 -9.70 -2.15 19.17
CA SER A 345 -10.26 -3.17 20.07
C SER A 345 -11.30 -4.05 19.39
N GLY A 346 -11.92 -3.58 18.31
CA GLY A 346 -13.08 -4.21 17.68
C GLY A 346 -14.37 -4.06 18.49
N ALA A 347 -14.35 -3.32 19.61
CA ALA A 347 -15.53 -3.06 20.42
C ALA A 347 -16.52 -2.16 19.69
N ILE A 348 -17.81 -2.31 19.96
CA ILE A 348 -18.81 -1.35 19.52
C ILE A 348 -18.51 0.00 20.19
N VAL A 349 -18.44 1.03 19.39
CA VAL A 349 -18.19 2.41 19.84
C VAL A 349 -19.46 2.96 20.48
N GLU A 350 -19.31 3.51 21.68
CA GLU A 350 -20.40 4.14 22.40
C GLU A 350 -20.25 5.67 22.37
N PRO A 351 -21.24 6.41 21.83
CA PRO A 351 -21.26 7.86 21.98
C PRO A 351 -21.44 8.23 23.46
N MET A 352 -20.49 9.00 24.02
CA MET A 352 -20.50 9.42 25.43
C MET A 352 -20.11 10.88 25.57
N ILE A 353 -20.70 11.58 26.53
CA ILE A 353 -20.30 12.93 26.90
C ILE A 353 -19.14 12.87 27.85
N LYS A 354 -18.04 13.53 27.48
CA LYS A 354 -16.81 13.62 28.26
C LYS A 354 -16.18 15.00 28.12
N ASP A 355 -15.47 15.40 29.15
CA ASP A 355 -14.54 16.56 29.09
C ASP A 355 -13.29 16.15 28.33
N GLN A 356 -13.07 16.78 27.18
CA GLN A 356 -11.94 16.45 26.30
C GLN A 356 -11.26 17.71 25.77
N TRP A 357 -10.06 17.56 25.26
CA TRP A 357 -9.34 18.60 24.54
C TRP A 357 -9.58 18.47 23.04
N PHE A 358 -9.85 19.60 22.38
CA PHE A 358 -10.17 19.67 20.97
C PHE A 358 -9.35 20.70 20.23
N VAL A 359 -9.03 20.44 18.96
CA VAL A 359 -8.53 21.42 17.99
C VAL A 359 -9.70 21.91 17.13
N LYS A 360 -9.86 23.24 17.03
CA LYS A 360 -10.79 23.86 16.09
C LYS A 360 -10.27 23.70 14.67
N MET A 361 -10.91 22.87 13.88
CA MET A 361 -10.39 22.47 12.58
C MET A 361 -10.81 23.38 11.43
N ARG A 362 -11.98 24.06 11.50
CA ARG A 362 -12.54 24.73 10.32
C ARG A 362 -11.60 25.76 9.70
N GLY A 363 -11.03 26.67 10.51
CA GLY A 363 -10.12 27.71 10.00
C GLY A 363 -8.84 27.13 9.40
N LEU A 364 -8.27 26.12 10.05
CA LEU A 364 -7.07 25.40 9.57
C LEU A 364 -7.34 24.69 8.23
N ALA A 365 -8.50 24.04 8.13
CA ALA A 365 -8.90 23.35 6.89
C ALA A 365 -9.16 24.33 5.74
N ASP A 366 -9.80 25.46 6.01
CA ASP A 366 -10.05 26.50 5.00
C ASP A 366 -8.75 27.07 4.43
N GLN A 367 -7.71 27.24 5.28
CA GLN A 367 -6.37 27.66 4.86
C GLN A 367 -5.74 26.64 3.91
N VAL A 368 -5.78 25.34 4.26
CA VAL A 368 -5.27 24.27 3.40
C VAL A 368 -5.99 24.25 2.06
N LEU A 369 -7.33 24.32 2.06
CA LEU A 369 -8.13 24.34 0.84
C LEU A 369 -7.81 25.55 -0.06
N GLU A 370 -7.48 26.70 0.52
CA GLU A 370 -7.06 27.88 -0.24
C GLU A 370 -5.66 27.69 -0.84
N ASN A 371 -4.70 27.20 -0.04
CA ASN A 371 -3.33 26.94 -0.49
C ASN A 371 -3.25 25.88 -1.60
N GLN A 372 -4.17 24.89 -1.59
CA GLN A 372 -4.24 23.87 -2.65
C GLN A 372 -4.70 24.40 -4.03
N LYS A 373 -5.21 25.63 -4.11
CA LYS A 373 -5.61 26.23 -5.39
C LYS A 373 -4.44 26.77 -6.23
N SER A 374 -3.27 26.98 -5.62
CA SER A 374 -2.10 27.56 -6.28
C SER A 374 -0.99 26.54 -6.46
N ASP A 375 -0.39 26.48 -7.64
CA ASP A 375 0.75 25.61 -7.93
C ASP A 375 1.99 25.91 -7.05
N ASP A 376 2.12 27.13 -6.54
CA ASP A 376 3.25 27.57 -5.73
C ASP A 376 3.15 27.08 -4.27
N THR A 377 1.93 26.89 -3.77
CA THR A 377 1.67 26.57 -2.37
C THR A 377 1.12 25.15 -2.15
N LYS A 378 0.52 24.55 -3.18
CA LYS A 378 -0.11 23.23 -3.04
C LYS A 378 0.87 22.09 -2.84
N VAL A 379 0.42 21.06 -2.15
CA VAL A 379 1.01 19.71 -2.19
C VAL A 379 0.60 19.03 -3.49
N LYS A 380 1.56 18.55 -4.28
CA LYS A 380 1.28 17.82 -5.54
C LYS A 380 1.16 16.33 -5.29
N PHE A 381 0.01 15.76 -5.63
CA PHE A 381 -0.25 14.32 -5.45
C PHE A 381 0.12 13.50 -6.69
N PHE A 382 0.65 12.31 -6.46
CA PHE A 382 0.94 11.30 -7.48
C PHE A 382 0.30 9.95 -7.08
N PRO A 383 -0.81 9.53 -7.75
CA PRO A 383 -1.55 10.26 -8.80
C PRO A 383 -2.37 11.43 -8.25
N ASP A 384 -2.57 12.42 -9.11
CA ASP A 384 -3.26 13.67 -8.82
C ASP A 384 -4.72 13.53 -8.32
N ARG A 385 -5.40 12.41 -8.64
CA ARG A 385 -6.76 12.14 -8.14
C ARG A 385 -6.88 12.19 -6.62
N PHE A 386 -5.82 11.91 -5.87
CA PHE A 386 -5.83 11.92 -4.40
C PHE A 386 -5.85 13.33 -3.78
N GLU A 387 -5.57 14.37 -4.56
CA GLU A 387 -5.83 15.75 -4.16
C GLU A 387 -7.32 15.97 -3.85
N LYS A 388 -8.21 15.38 -4.64
CA LYS A 388 -9.66 15.43 -4.39
C LYS A 388 -10.04 14.73 -3.08
N THR A 389 -9.36 13.63 -2.76
CA THR A 389 -9.56 12.91 -1.49
C THR A 389 -9.15 13.77 -0.30
N MET A 390 -7.97 14.37 -0.35
CA MET A 390 -7.49 15.30 0.67
C MET A 390 -8.47 16.47 0.87
N ASN A 391 -8.84 17.14 -0.21
CA ASN A 391 -9.76 18.28 -0.18
C ASN A 391 -11.15 17.91 0.35
N HIS A 392 -11.65 16.72 0.01
CA HIS A 392 -12.91 16.21 0.56
C HIS A 392 -12.87 16.10 2.08
N TRP A 393 -11.84 15.45 2.65
CA TRP A 393 -11.70 15.31 4.08
C TRP A 393 -11.53 16.66 4.79
N MET A 394 -10.84 17.64 4.18
CA MET A 394 -10.74 18.99 4.71
C MET A 394 -12.10 19.72 4.68
N THR A 395 -12.92 19.47 3.67
CA THR A 395 -14.25 20.08 3.54
C THR A 395 -15.21 19.61 4.62
N ILE A 396 -15.20 18.30 4.94
CA ILE A 396 -16.12 17.69 5.92
C ILE A 396 -15.55 17.62 7.33
N THR A 397 -14.44 18.29 7.60
CA THR A 397 -13.73 18.17 8.89
C THR A 397 -14.59 18.67 10.06
N TYR A 398 -14.41 18.00 11.21
CA TYR A 398 -14.96 18.36 12.51
C TYR A 398 -13.83 18.74 13.47
N ASP A 399 -14.18 19.38 14.62
CA ASP A 399 -13.20 19.61 15.66
C ASP A 399 -12.57 18.28 16.09
N TRP A 400 -11.25 18.23 16.10
CA TRP A 400 -10.49 17.03 16.39
C TRP A 400 -10.30 16.83 17.88
N CYS A 401 -10.83 15.74 18.45
CA CYS A 401 -10.58 15.33 19.82
C CYS A 401 -9.16 14.78 19.96
N ILE A 402 -8.30 15.48 20.73
CA ILE A 402 -6.87 15.18 20.84
C ILE A 402 -6.46 14.51 22.15
N SER A 403 -7.33 14.39 23.13
CA SER A 403 -7.03 13.74 24.41
C SER A 403 -7.36 12.24 24.38
N ARG A 404 -6.50 11.45 25.01
CA ARG A 404 -6.64 9.99 25.15
C ARG A 404 -6.39 9.59 26.61
N GLN A 405 -7.24 8.74 27.17
CA GLN A 405 -7.17 8.26 28.56
C GLN A 405 -6.18 7.08 28.65
N LEU A 406 -4.93 7.35 28.24
CA LEU A 406 -3.82 6.41 28.20
C LEU A 406 -2.70 6.89 29.11
N TRP A 407 -1.75 6.00 29.39
CA TRP A 407 -0.53 6.36 30.12
C TRP A 407 0.67 6.51 29.21
N TRP A 408 0.68 5.79 28.07
CA TRP A 408 1.75 5.83 27.09
C TRP A 408 1.49 6.88 26.02
N GLY A 409 2.33 7.91 25.95
CA GLY A 409 2.24 9.00 24.97
C GLY A 409 2.69 10.34 25.57
N HIS A 410 2.47 11.41 24.81
CA HIS A 410 2.77 12.78 25.24
C HIS A 410 1.72 13.26 26.23
N ARG A 411 2.10 13.39 27.49
CA ARG A 411 1.20 13.89 28.52
C ARG A 411 0.81 15.34 28.24
N ILE A 412 -0.49 15.64 28.35
CA ILE A 412 -1.05 16.95 28.05
C ILE A 412 -0.40 18.01 28.96
N PRO A 413 0.15 19.12 28.43
CA PRO A 413 0.84 20.16 29.19
C PRO A 413 -0.17 21.16 29.75
N ALA A 414 -1.13 20.63 30.51
CA ALA A 414 -2.14 21.42 31.26
C ALA A 414 -2.16 20.99 32.72
N TRP A 415 -2.39 21.94 33.62
CA TRP A 415 -2.47 21.71 35.06
C TRP A 415 -3.73 22.34 35.62
N TYR A 416 -4.29 21.71 36.65
CA TYR A 416 -5.54 22.08 37.28
C TYR A 416 -5.31 22.39 38.76
N LYS A 417 -5.97 23.47 39.24
CA LYS A 417 -6.05 23.82 40.65
C LYS A 417 -7.45 24.32 40.94
N GLY A 418 -8.34 23.45 41.46
CA GLY A 418 -9.75 23.73 41.50
C GLY A 418 -10.31 23.93 40.10
N ASP A 419 -10.96 25.07 39.85
CA ASP A 419 -11.52 25.43 38.52
C ASP A 419 -10.50 26.14 37.63
N GLU A 420 -9.28 26.42 38.10
CA GLU A 420 -8.22 27.09 37.35
C GLU A 420 -7.53 26.07 36.44
N ILE A 421 -7.29 26.47 35.19
CA ILE A 421 -6.54 25.72 34.20
C ILE A 421 -5.31 26.53 33.79
N TYR A 422 -4.15 25.95 33.92
CA TYR A 422 -2.90 26.52 33.42
C TYR A 422 -2.36 25.66 32.29
N VAL A 423 -2.02 26.24 31.14
CA VAL A 423 -1.38 25.58 30.01
C VAL A 423 -0.02 26.20 29.77
N GLY A 424 1.04 25.41 29.77
CA GLY A 424 2.41 25.93 29.66
C GLY A 424 3.41 24.83 29.27
N MET A 425 4.63 25.23 28.92
CA MET A 425 5.73 24.32 28.64
C MET A 425 6.18 23.53 29.87
N GLU A 426 6.10 24.15 31.03
CA GLU A 426 6.51 23.62 32.35
C GLU A 426 5.38 23.79 33.35
N ALA A 427 5.45 23.04 34.44
CA ALA A 427 4.50 23.16 35.52
C ALA A 427 4.49 24.59 36.11
N PRO A 428 3.31 25.13 36.48
CA PRO A 428 3.25 26.45 37.15
C PRO A 428 3.86 26.42 38.54
N GLU A 429 4.32 27.57 39.00
CA GLU A 429 4.86 27.72 40.36
C GLU A 429 3.75 27.59 41.41
N GLY A 430 4.11 27.06 42.60
CA GLY A 430 3.21 26.90 43.73
C GLY A 430 2.60 25.53 43.91
N GLU A 431 2.11 25.25 45.12
CA GLU A 431 1.54 23.95 45.48
C GLU A 431 0.09 23.79 45.00
N GLY A 432 -0.34 22.57 44.87
CA GLY A 432 -1.75 22.17 44.55
C GLY A 432 -2.10 22.03 43.08
N TRP A 433 -1.18 22.29 42.17
CA TRP A 433 -1.37 22.02 40.74
C TRP A 433 -1.21 20.53 40.42
N LYS A 434 -2.15 19.98 39.68
CA LYS A 434 -2.13 18.59 39.17
C LYS A 434 -2.12 18.63 37.67
N GLN A 435 -1.11 17.98 37.06
CA GLN A 435 -1.07 17.84 35.62
C GLN A 435 -2.18 16.95 35.13
N ASP A 436 -2.74 17.24 33.95
CA ASP A 436 -3.68 16.39 33.22
C ASP A 436 -3.13 14.95 33.15
N GLU A 437 -3.99 13.96 33.38
CA GLU A 437 -3.57 12.55 33.37
C GLU A 437 -3.58 11.96 31.98
N ASP A 438 -4.30 12.58 31.06
CA ASP A 438 -4.43 12.14 29.68
C ASP A 438 -3.17 12.44 28.87
N VAL A 439 -3.04 11.71 27.77
CA VAL A 439 -2.02 11.93 26.75
C VAL A 439 -2.65 12.45 25.47
N LEU A 440 -1.85 13.00 24.57
CA LEU A 440 -2.28 13.44 23.26
C LEU A 440 -2.44 12.25 22.30
N ASP A 441 -3.36 12.39 21.37
CA ASP A 441 -3.52 11.49 20.23
C ASP A 441 -2.18 11.29 19.50
N THR A 442 -1.85 10.06 19.16
CA THR A 442 -0.66 9.69 18.36
C THR A 442 -0.48 10.58 17.13
N TRP A 443 -1.57 10.86 16.42
CA TRP A 443 -1.54 11.68 15.23
C TRP A 443 -1.21 13.16 15.50
N PHE A 444 -1.32 13.64 16.73
CA PHE A 444 -0.90 15.00 17.09
C PHE A 444 0.61 15.17 17.00
N SER A 445 1.38 14.20 17.50
CA SER A 445 2.83 14.20 17.40
C SER A 445 3.32 13.79 16.00
N SER A 446 2.67 12.76 15.39
CA SER A 446 3.05 12.27 14.06
C SER A 446 2.83 13.33 12.98
N ALA A 447 1.90 14.26 13.16
CA ALA A 447 1.68 15.37 12.23
C ALA A 447 2.81 16.42 12.22
N LEU A 448 3.67 16.44 13.24
CA LEU A 448 4.83 17.31 13.29
C LEU A 448 6.07 16.72 12.58
N TRP A 449 5.97 15.47 12.12
CA TRP A 449 7.07 14.67 11.61
C TRP A 449 7.94 15.38 10.56
N PRO A 450 7.39 16.07 9.53
CA PRO A 450 8.18 16.72 8.49
C PRO A 450 9.15 17.80 8.97
N PHE A 451 8.90 18.40 10.12
CA PHE A 451 9.68 19.55 10.63
C PHE A 451 10.22 19.36 12.05
N ALA A 452 9.48 18.69 12.94
CA ALA A 452 9.99 18.42 14.28
C ALA A 452 11.20 17.47 14.27
N THR A 453 11.23 16.53 13.33
CA THR A 453 12.40 15.64 13.10
C THR A 453 13.65 16.40 12.66
N LEU A 454 13.46 17.54 12.02
CA LEU A 454 14.53 18.44 11.56
C LEU A 454 14.93 19.48 12.65
N GLY A 455 14.33 19.39 13.86
CA GLY A 455 14.71 20.17 15.04
C GLY A 455 13.79 21.32 15.40
N TRP A 456 12.68 21.56 14.67
CA TRP A 456 11.68 22.53 15.10
C TRP A 456 11.18 22.19 16.54
N PRO A 457 10.99 23.18 17.46
CA PRO A 457 10.85 24.62 17.24
C PRO A 457 12.16 25.42 17.20
N ASP A 458 13.31 24.77 17.32
CA ASP A 458 14.58 25.45 17.22
C ASP A 458 14.92 25.75 15.74
N LYS A 459 15.70 26.80 15.51
CA LYS A 459 16.18 27.14 14.17
C LYS A 459 17.46 26.36 13.88
N THR A 460 17.31 25.14 13.36
CA THR A 460 18.41 24.26 13.01
C THR A 460 18.81 24.40 11.54
N GLU A 461 20.04 24.05 11.22
CA GLU A 461 20.50 23.98 9.83
C GLU A 461 19.72 22.93 9.01
N GLU A 462 19.35 21.80 9.63
CA GLU A 462 18.55 20.76 9.01
C GLU A 462 17.17 21.27 8.63
N LEU A 463 16.50 22.02 9.52
CA LEU A 463 15.19 22.60 9.24
C LEU A 463 15.26 23.61 8.10
N GLU A 464 16.27 24.49 8.10
CA GLU A 464 16.45 25.48 7.03
C GLU A 464 16.73 24.82 5.67
N ARG A 465 17.49 23.70 5.68
CA ARG A 465 17.97 23.04 4.47
C ARG A 465 16.96 22.07 3.86
N TYR A 466 16.21 21.31 4.69
CA TYR A 466 15.42 20.16 4.25
C TYR A 466 13.90 20.35 4.42
N TYR A 467 13.44 21.51 4.87
CA TYR A 467 12.01 21.83 4.93
C TYR A 467 11.63 22.93 3.94
N PRO A 468 10.56 22.76 3.15
CA PRO A 468 9.71 21.58 3.01
C PRO A 468 10.46 20.32 2.54
N ASN A 469 9.99 19.13 2.97
CA ASN A 469 10.55 17.89 2.43
C ASN A 469 10.22 17.79 0.93
N ASN A 470 11.06 17.11 0.15
CA ASN A 470 10.78 16.99 -1.29
C ASN A 470 9.65 16.01 -1.59
N VAL A 471 9.64 14.87 -0.90
CA VAL A 471 8.68 13.80 -1.16
C VAL A 471 8.18 13.18 0.14
N LEU A 472 6.88 12.94 0.21
CA LEU A 472 6.24 12.01 1.13
C LEU A 472 5.72 10.80 0.34
N VAL A 473 5.92 9.59 0.85
CA VAL A 473 5.31 8.36 0.31
C VAL A 473 4.40 7.77 1.38
N THR A 474 3.18 7.38 1.04
CA THR A 474 2.24 6.79 2.00
C THR A 474 1.08 6.07 1.31
N GLY A 475 0.34 5.24 2.07
CA GLY A 475 -0.91 4.64 1.63
C GLY A 475 -2.07 5.63 1.56
N TYR A 476 -3.03 5.36 0.67
CA TYR A 476 -4.22 6.23 0.54
C TYR A 476 -5.13 6.23 1.79
N ASP A 477 -5.07 5.19 2.59
CA ASP A 477 -5.91 4.98 3.76
C ASP A 477 -5.57 5.93 4.93
N ILE A 478 -4.37 6.50 4.95
CA ILE A 478 -3.97 7.45 5.99
C ILE A 478 -3.88 8.91 5.51
N ILE A 479 -4.47 9.25 4.37
CA ILE A 479 -4.60 10.65 3.92
C ILE A 479 -5.30 11.50 4.99
N PRO A 480 -6.50 11.13 5.53
CA PRO A 480 -7.18 11.94 6.53
C PRO A 480 -6.43 12.00 7.87
N PHE A 481 -5.77 10.91 8.26
CA PHE A 481 -5.09 10.82 9.54
C PHE A 481 -3.75 11.54 9.57
N TRP A 482 -2.97 11.44 8.49
CA TRP A 482 -1.58 11.88 8.52
C TRP A 482 -1.29 12.98 7.51
N VAL A 483 -1.58 12.78 6.22
CA VAL A 483 -1.28 13.79 5.20
C VAL A 483 -1.97 15.12 5.52
N ASN A 484 -3.28 15.09 5.79
CA ASN A 484 -4.05 16.28 6.14
C ASN A 484 -3.52 16.97 7.40
N ARG A 485 -3.20 16.17 8.43
CA ARG A 485 -2.72 16.70 9.72
C ARG A 485 -1.32 17.30 9.64
N MET A 486 -0.42 16.72 8.85
CA MET A 486 0.88 17.31 8.54
C MET A 486 0.73 18.62 7.76
N THR A 487 -0.19 18.64 6.81
CA THR A 487 -0.38 19.81 5.94
C THR A 487 -0.87 21.01 6.71
N PHE A 488 -1.99 20.89 7.48
CA PHE A 488 -2.48 22.06 8.20
C PHE A 488 -1.52 22.52 9.32
N GLN A 489 -0.82 21.59 9.98
CA GLN A 489 0.15 21.98 11.02
C GLN A 489 1.40 22.63 10.42
N GLY A 490 1.91 22.12 9.32
CA GLY A 490 3.03 22.73 8.61
C GLY A 490 2.71 24.14 8.10
N GLU A 491 1.54 24.32 7.51
CA GLU A 491 1.08 25.62 7.02
C GLU A 491 0.83 26.62 8.15
N GLU A 492 0.17 26.20 9.24
CA GLU A 492 -0.10 27.08 10.39
C GLU A 492 1.18 27.47 11.15
N LEU A 493 2.09 26.52 11.39
CA LEU A 493 3.27 26.74 12.24
C LEU A 493 4.46 27.35 11.50
N LEU A 494 4.64 27.02 10.21
CA LEU A 494 5.80 27.43 9.41
C LEU A 494 5.42 28.25 8.16
N GLY A 495 4.14 28.41 7.85
CA GLY A 495 3.66 29.18 6.70
C GLY A 495 3.97 28.55 5.35
N LYS A 496 4.28 27.23 5.32
CA LYS A 496 4.66 26.49 4.12
C LYS A 496 4.08 25.08 4.17
N ARG A 497 3.79 24.50 2.97
CA ARG A 497 3.46 23.08 2.86
C ARG A 497 4.55 22.21 3.48
N PRO A 498 4.23 21.05 4.06
CA PRO A 498 5.22 20.19 4.72
C PRO A 498 6.11 19.42 3.74
N PHE A 499 5.62 19.15 2.54
CA PHE A 499 6.32 18.45 1.46
C PHE A 499 5.82 18.92 0.10
N ASP A 500 6.69 18.84 -0.92
CA ASP A 500 6.35 19.26 -2.29
C ASP A 500 5.47 18.24 -2.99
N HIS A 501 5.86 16.97 -2.95
CA HIS A 501 5.19 15.87 -3.60
C HIS A 501 4.68 14.84 -2.58
N CYS A 502 3.47 14.36 -2.80
CA CYS A 502 2.87 13.26 -2.05
C CYS A 502 2.58 12.08 -2.98
N ILE A 503 3.36 11.02 -2.86
CA ILE A 503 3.19 9.80 -3.63
C ILE A 503 2.29 8.86 -2.85
N ILE A 504 1.18 8.50 -3.46
CA ILE A 504 0.19 7.61 -2.85
C ILE A 504 0.28 6.24 -3.51
N HIS A 505 0.56 5.23 -2.69
CA HIS A 505 0.47 3.83 -3.10
C HIS A 505 -0.82 3.17 -2.62
N GLY A 506 -1.20 2.06 -3.26
CA GLY A 506 -2.32 1.23 -2.85
C GLY A 506 -1.94 0.25 -1.73
N LEU A 507 -2.92 -0.49 -1.26
CA LEU A 507 -2.72 -1.53 -0.25
C LEU A 507 -2.33 -2.87 -0.90
N ILE A 508 -1.55 -3.66 -0.18
CA ILE A 508 -1.27 -5.03 -0.60
C ILE A 508 -2.39 -5.94 -0.05
N ARG A 509 -2.94 -6.75 -0.94
CA ARG A 509 -4.01 -7.73 -0.69
C ARG A 509 -3.57 -9.13 -1.08
N ASP A 510 -4.26 -10.14 -0.57
CA ASP A 510 -4.01 -11.52 -1.00
C ASP A 510 -4.48 -11.78 -2.46
N LYS A 511 -4.21 -12.97 -3.00
CA LYS A 511 -4.61 -13.37 -4.36
C LYS A 511 -6.11 -13.19 -4.64
N GLN A 512 -6.96 -13.29 -3.61
CA GLN A 512 -8.41 -13.11 -3.69
C GLN A 512 -8.85 -11.66 -3.54
N GLY A 513 -7.92 -10.74 -3.32
CA GLY A 513 -8.19 -9.31 -3.13
C GLY A 513 -8.63 -8.94 -1.71
N ARG A 514 -8.47 -9.84 -0.72
CA ARG A 514 -8.80 -9.57 0.68
C ARG A 514 -7.64 -8.90 1.39
N LYS A 515 -7.95 -8.05 2.37
CA LYS A 515 -6.94 -7.45 3.26
C LYS A 515 -6.21 -8.55 4.04
N PHE A 516 -4.90 -8.41 4.20
CA PHE A 516 -4.15 -9.30 5.09
C PHE A 516 -4.59 -9.10 6.53
N SER A 517 -4.93 -10.20 7.21
CA SER A 517 -5.28 -10.17 8.64
C SER A 517 -4.83 -11.43 9.35
N LYS A 518 -4.55 -11.29 10.65
CA LYS A 518 -4.18 -12.43 11.50
C LYS A 518 -5.33 -13.44 11.64
N SER A 519 -6.57 -12.96 11.64
CA SER A 519 -7.76 -13.81 11.74
C SER A 519 -7.99 -14.70 10.52
N LEU A 520 -7.59 -14.23 9.34
CA LEU A 520 -7.68 -14.99 8.09
C LEU A 520 -6.47 -15.90 7.86
N GLY A 521 -5.38 -15.73 8.62
CA GLY A 521 -4.14 -16.49 8.44
C GLY A 521 -3.50 -16.35 7.05
N ASN A 522 -3.84 -15.28 6.31
CA ASN A 522 -3.38 -15.03 4.95
C ASN A 522 -2.15 -14.11 4.89
N GLY A 523 -1.58 -13.74 6.04
CA GLY A 523 -0.41 -12.86 6.12
C GLY A 523 0.83 -13.51 5.50
N VAL A 524 1.58 -12.73 4.71
CA VAL A 524 2.88 -13.11 4.16
C VAL A 524 3.96 -12.28 4.83
N ASP A 525 4.96 -12.96 5.39
CA ASP A 525 6.14 -12.29 5.94
C ASP A 525 7.09 -11.92 4.78
N PRO A 526 7.40 -10.63 4.57
CA PRO A 526 8.33 -10.24 3.50
C PRO A 526 9.73 -10.87 3.66
N PHE A 527 10.12 -11.24 4.88
CA PHE A 527 11.43 -11.82 5.15
C PHE A 527 11.54 -13.28 4.74
N ASP A 528 10.42 -14.02 4.72
CA ASP A 528 10.37 -15.34 4.11
C ASP A 528 10.60 -15.25 2.60
N MET A 529 10.10 -14.19 1.96
CA MET A 529 10.33 -13.95 0.53
C MET A 529 11.80 -13.57 0.26
N ILE A 530 12.40 -12.75 1.12
CA ILE A 530 13.83 -12.42 1.01
C ILE A 530 14.69 -13.67 1.19
N GLU A 531 14.37 -14.52 2.15
CA GLU A 531 15.11 -15.77 2.39
C GLU A 531 15.05 -16.71 1.18
N LYS A 532 13.94 -16.70 0.44
CA LYS A 532 13.69 -17.58 -0.71
C LYS A 532 14.22 -17.02 -2.03
N TYR A 533 14.08 -15.72 -2.27
CA TYR A 533 14.36 -15.09 -3.57
C TYR A 533 15.39 -13.96 -3.53
N GLY A 534 15.78 -13.49 -2.34
CA GLY A 534 16.63 -12.33 -2.14
C GLY A 534 15.88 -11.00 -2.03
N ALA A 535 16.53 -10.01 -1.41
CA ALA A 535 15.98 -8.67 -1.22
C ALA A 535 15.74 -7.96 -2.56
N ASP A 536 16.65 -8.08 -3.52
CA ASP A 536 16.56 -7.44 -4.83
C ASP A 536 15.33 -7.88 -5.62
N ALA A 537 15.01 -9.18 -5.59
CA ALA A 537 13.84 -9.71 -6.29
C ALA A 537 12.52 -9.20 -5.68
N LEU A 538 12.43 -9.19 -4.34
CA LEU A 538 11.26 -8.68 -3.64
C LEU A 538 11.07 -7.17 -3.88
N ARG A 539 12.13 -6.38 -3.72
CA ARG A 539 12.10 -4.91 -3.92
C ARG A 539 11.65 -4.56 -5.32
N TYR A 540 12.26 -5.17 -6.34
CA TYR A 540 11.88 -4.91 -7.73
C TYR A 540 10.41 -5.27 -7.98
N TYR A 541 9.96 -6.44 -7.53
CA TYR A 541 8.56 -6.85 -7.64
C TYR A 541 7.62 -5.83 -7.00
N LEU A 542 7.86 -5.47 -5.74
CA LEU A 542 6.99 -4.55 -5.01
C LEU A 542 6.90 -3.17 -5.68
N VAL A 543 8.01 -2.66 -6.21
CA VAL A 543 8.05 -1.29 -6.75
C VAL A 543 7.56 -1.24 -8.20
N THR A 544 7.84 -2.26 -9.01
CA THR A 544 7.60 -2.21 -10.47
C THR A 544 6.33 -2.91 -10.94
N ASP A 545 5.70 -3.75 -10.12
CA ASP A 545 4.46 -4.47 -10.49
C ASP A 545 3.19 -3.66 -10.19
N ILE A 546 3.32 -2.49 -9.57
CA ILE A 546 2.19 -1.67 -9.13
C ILE A 546 2.09 -0.39 -9.95
N SER A 547 0.87 -0.06 -10.38
CA SER A 547 0.52 1.29 -10.80
C SER A 547 0.17 2.15 -9.57
N ASN A 548 0.67 3.38 -9.52
CA ASN A 548 0.49 4.28 -8.39
C ASN A 548 -0.98 4.40 -7.95
N GLY A 549 -1.19 4.25 -6.64
CA GLY A 549 -2.49 4.39 -6.00
C GLY A 549 -3.49 3.26 -6.25
N LEU A 550 -3.08 2.16 -6.87
CA LEU A 550 -3.89 0.95 -7.02
C LEU A 550 -3.46 -0.12 -6.03
N ASP A 551 -4.43 -0.92 -5.56
CA ASP A 551 -4.15 -2.05 -4.70
C ASP A 551 -3.41 -3.16 -5.47
N MET A 552 -2.40 -3.75 -4.82
CA MET A 552 -1.64 -4.88 -5.34
C MET A 552 -2.23 -6.19 -4.85
N ARG A 553 -2.50 -7.12 -5.73
CA ARG A 553 -2.75 -8.52 -5.36
C ARG A 553 -1.43 -9.27 -5.32
N PHE A 554 -0.91 -9.50 -4.13
CA PHE A 554 0.35 -10.20 -3.95
C PHE A 554 0.24 -11.66 -4.36
N ASP A 555 1.12 -12.06 -5.28
CA ASP A 555 1.32 -13.44 -5.67
C ASP A 555 2.82 -13.77 -5.67
N GLU A 556 3.23 -14.70 -4.82
CA GLU A 556 4.62 -15.14 -4.72
C GLU A 556 5.16 -15.67 -6.06
N GLU A 557 4.31 -16.28 -6.90
CA GLU A 557 4.73 -16.78 -8.21
C GLU A 557 5.24 -15.67 -9.15
N ASN A 558 4.84 -14.42 -8.94
CA ASN A 558 5.31 -13.28 -9.72
C ASN A 558 6.73 -12.83 -9.34
N ILE A 559 7.26 -13.25 -8.21
CA ILE A 559 8.67 -12.96 -7.83
C ILE A 559 9.64 -13.84 -8.64
N LYS A 560 9.23 -15.04 -9.00
CA LYS A 560 10.08 -15.99 -9.70
C LYS A 560 10.55 -15.52 -11.09
N PRO A 561 9.73 -14.89 -11.94
CA PRO A 561 10.20 -14.26 -13.18
C PRO A 561 11.30 -13.21 -12.93
N ILE A 562 11.18 -12.43 -11.86
CA ILE A 562 12.16 -11.41 -11.51
C ILE A 562 13.48 -12.05 -11.05
N TRP A 563 13.40 -13.10 -10.24
CA TRP A 563 14.59 -13.89 -9.88
C TRP A 563 15.27 -14.48 -11.14
N ASN A 564 14.50 -14.94 -12.13
CA ASN A 564 15.02 -15.38 -13.42
C ASN A 564 15.69 -14.22 -14.19
N PHE A 565 15.12 -13.02 -14.12
CA PHE A 565 15.71 -11.82 -14.72
C PHE A 565 17.08 -11.50 -14.09
N ILE A 566 17.18 -11.53 -12.77
CA ILE A 566 18.45 -11.36 -12.06
C ILE A 566 19.48 -12.41 -12.53
N ASN A 567 19.09 -13.67 -12.63
CA ASN A 567 19.95 -14.74 -13.14
C ASN A 567 20.42 -14.48 -14.58
N LYS A 568 19.53 -13.92 -15.41
CA LYS A 568 19.88 -13.59 -16.79
C LYS A 568 20.93 -12.47 -16.84
N ILE A 569 20.74 -11.41 -16.06
CA ILE A 569 21.72 -10.31 -15.91
C ILE A 569 23.05 -10.85 -15.37
N TRP A 570 23.03 -11.72 -14.36
CA TRP A 570 24.21 -12.36 -13.82
C TRP A 570 25.01 -13.13 -14.88
N ASN A 571 24.34 -13.96 -15.66
CA ASN A 571 24.98 -14.73 -16.73
C ASN A 571 25.47 -13.86 -17.87
N ALA A 572 24.74 -12.84 -18.26
CA ALA A 572 25.15 -11.84 -19.24
C ALA A 572 26.41 -11.09 -18.74
N SER A 573 26.45 -10.69 -17.47
CA SER A 573 27.61 -10.05 -16.85
C SER A 573 28.82 -10.96 -16.84
N ARG A 574 28.66 -12.26 -16.53
CA ARG A 574 29.76 -13.23 -16.61
C ARG A 574 30.33 -13.33 -18.02
N PHE A 575 29.47 -13.38 -19.03
CA PHE A 575 29.93 -13.39 -20.42
C PHE A 575 30.71 -12.12 -20.77
N VAL A 576 30.19 -10.95 -20.44
CA VAL A 576 30.85 -9.67 -20.72
C VAL A 576 32.17 -9.62 -19.97
N LEU A 577 32.21 -9.84 -18.66
CA LEU A 577 33.44 -9.80 -17.85
C LEU A 577 34.51 -10.78 -18.30
N SER A 578 34.14 -11.88 -18.94
CA SER A 578 35.10 -12.87 -19.49
C SER A 578 35.70 -12.45 -20.85
N ASN A 579 35.19 -11.39 -21.47
CA ASN A 579 35.55 -10.98 -22.83
C ASN A 579 36.02 -9.52 -22.92
N ILE A 580 36.00 -8.75 -21.85
CA ILE A 580 36.33 -7.30 -21.85
C ILE A 580 37.79 -7.05 -21.41
N GLU A 581 38.73 -7.66 -22.09
CA GLU A 581 40.16 -7.31 -21.99
C GLU A 581 40.49 -6.16 -22.95
N ASP A 582 41.49 -5.32 -22.61
CA ASP A 582 42.00 -4.23 -23.46
C ASP A 582 40.93 -3.20 -23.88
N LEU A 583 40.13 -2.72 -22.94
CA LEU A 583 39.14 -1.66 -23.19
C LEU A 583 39.80 -0.39 -23.70
N LYS A 584 39.18 0.25 -24.70
CA LYS A 584 39.56 1.54 -25.27
C LYS A 584 38.42 2.54 -25.19
N GLU A 585 38.75 3.82 -25.36
CA GLU A 585 37.75 4.85 -25.55
C GLU A 585 36.87 4.51 -26.76
N ILE A 586 35.58 4.71 -26.62
CA ILE A 586 34.59 4.48 -27.69
C ILE A 586 34.70 5.67 -28.67
N LYS A 587 35.22 5.39 -29.87
CA LYS A 587 35.25 6.37 -30.96
C LYS A 587 34.13 6.12 -31.96
N LEU A 588 33.40 7.15 -32.34
CA LEU A 588 32.23 7.03 -33.21
C LEU A 588 32.54 6.39 -34.58
N GLU A 589 33.70 6.68 -35.11
CA GLU A 589 34.20 6.16 -36.40
C GLU A 589 34.52 4.66 -36.39
N ASP A 590 34.78 4.10 -35.21
CA ASP A 590 35.12 2.66 -35.04
C ASP A 590 33.90 1.79 -34.68
N LEU A 591 32.70 2.40 -34.52
CA LEU A 591 31.47 1.70 -34.19
C LEU A 591 30.90 0.93 -35.39
N LYS A 592 30.61 -0.33 -35.19
CA LYS A 592 29.86 -1.14 -36.13
C LYS A 592 28.37 -0.79 -36.12
N PRO A 593 27.59 -1.12 -37.18
CA PRO A 593 26.15 -0.85 -37.18
C PRO A 593 25.40 -1.39 -35.97
N GLU A 594 25.72 -2.60 -35.51
CA GLU A 594 25.16 -3.22 -34.31
C GLU A 594 25.54 -2.51 -33.00
N ASP A 595 26.77 -1.96 -32.92
CA ASP A 595 27.19 -1.15 -31.77
C ASP A 595 26.39 0.16 -31.71
N LYS A 596 26.22 0.81 -32.88
CA LYS A 596 25.39 2.02 -33.01
C LYS A 596 23.93 1.79 -32.63
N TRP A 597 23.42 0.64 -33.07
CA TRP A 597 22.04 0.25 -32.74
C TRP A 597 21.81 0.10 -31.23
N ILE A 598 22.67 -0.66 -30.53
CA ILE A 598 22.49 -0.86 -29.09
C ILE A 598 22.73 0.42 -28.29
N LEU A 599 23.66 1.29 -28.70
CA LEU A 599 23.87 2.59 -28.09
C LEU A 599 22.62 3.46 -28.24
N THR A 600 22.02 3.52 -29.43
CA THR A 600 20.76 4.25 -29.65
C THR A 600 19.65 3.72 -28.76
N LYS A 601 19.45 2.40 -28.70
CA LYS A 601 18.45 1.77 -27.85
C LYS A 601 18.68 2.05 -26.36
N TYR A 602 19.91 2.12 -25.95
CA TYR A 602 20.31 2.49 -24.60
C TYR A 602 19.94 3.95 -24.26
N GLU A 603 20.25 4.88 -25.16
CA GLU A 603 19.92 6.28 -24.96
C GLU A 603 18.40 6.54 -24.95
N GLU A 604 17.64 5.89 -25.84
CA GLU A 604 16.17 5.92 -25.83
C GLU A 604 15.62 5.42 -24.47
N THR A 605 16.24 4.36 -23.92
CA THR A 605 15.83 3.81 -22.62
C THR A 605 16.16 4.76 -21.47
N ILE A 606 17.32 5.42 -21.48
CA ILE A 606 17.69 6.42 -20.46
C ILE A 606 16.66 7.56 -20.44
N GLU A 607 16.30 8.09 -21.60
CA GLU A 607 15.33 9.20 -21.71
C GLU A 607 13.96 8.77 -21.16
N GLU A 608 13.50 7.58 -21.52
CA GLU A 608 12.23 7.02 -21.06
C GLU A 608 12.24 6.77 -19.54
N VAL A 609 13.29 6.16 -19.01
CA VAL A 609 13.45 5.90 -17.57
C VAL A 609 13.48 7.21 -16.79
N GLN A 610 14.21 8.22 -17.23
CA GLN A 610 14.28 9.52 -16.57
C GLN A 610 12.89 10.18 -16.53
N LYS A 611 12.19 10.20 -17.66
CA LYS A 611 10.82 10.73 -17.74
C LYS A 611 9.87 10.06 -16.75
N PHE A 612 9.89 8.74 -16.66
CA PHE A 612 9.02 8.01 -15.75
C PHE A 612 9.43 8.13 -14.28
N MET A 613 10.73 8.26 -13.98
CA MET A 613 11.21 8.52 -12.62
C MET A 613 10.75 9.89 -12.10
N GLU A 614 10.72 10.93 -12.95
CA GLU A 614 10.28 12.28 -12.58
C GLU A 614 8.79 12.35 -12.19
N ILE A 615 7.97 11.46 -12.74
CA ILE A 615 6.53 11.36 -12.44
C ILE A 615 6.18 10.13 -11.60
N TYR A 616 7.19 9.47 -11.05
CA TYR A 616 7.08 8.32 -10.14
C TYR A 616 6.31 7.12 -10.71
N GLN A 617 6.35 6.91 -12.02
CA GLN A 617 5.74 5.76 -12.70
C GLN A 617 6.70 4.56 -12.73
N PHE A 618 6.94 3.97 -11.58
CA PHE A 618 7.97 2.92 -11.40
C PHE A 618 7.71 1.64 -12.18
N ASN A 619 6.45 1.29 -12.44
CA ASN A 619 6.09 0.17 -13.31
C ASN A 619 6.60 0.37 -14.74
N ASN A 620 6.49 1.59 -15.28
CA ASN A 620 7.02 1.91 -16.60
C ASN A 620 8.55 1.94 -16.59
N VAL A 621 9.17 2.44 -15.52
CA VAL A 621 10.63 2.38 -15.32
C VAL A 621 11.11 0.93 -15.37
N GLY A 622 10.48 0.05 -14.58
CA GLY A 622 10.83 -1.37 -14.54
C GLY A 622 10.68 -2.04 -15.91
N ASN A 623 9.57 -1.79 -16.60
CA ASN A 623 9.33 -2.35 -17.94
C ASN A 623 10.37 -1.88 -18.97
N ALA A 624 10.71 -0.59 -18.98
CA ALA A 624 11.71 -0.03 -19.91
C ALA A 624 13.09 -0.66 -19.69
N ILE A 625 13.53 -0.75 -18.42
CA ILE A 625 14.82 -1.38 -18.08
C ILE A 625 14.80 -2.88 -18.41
N TYR A 626 13.72 -3.58 -18.07
CA TYR A 626 13.57 -5.00 -18.35
C TYR A 626 13.63 -5.27 -19.86
N GLU A 627 12.86 -4.53 -20.66
CA GLU A 627 12.83 -4.71 -22.12
C GLU A 627 14.20 -4.47 -22.72
N PHE A 628 14.87 -3.39 -22.32
CA PHE A 628 16.23 -3.10 -22.80
C PHE A 628 17.22 -4.20 -22.43
N ALA A 629 17.28 -4.55 -21.14
CA ALA A 629 18.28 -5.48 -20.62
C ALA A 629 18.03 -6.91 -21.09
N TRP A 630 16.76 -7.36 -21.11
CA TRP A 630 16.44 -8.74 -21.52
C TRP A 630 16.43 -8.88 -23.04
N ASN A 631 15.60 -8.07 -23.73
CA ASN A 631 15.33 -8.27 -25.15
C ASN A 631 16.46 -7.71 -26.01
N TYR A 632 16.89 -6.45 -25.80
CA TYR A 632 17.88 -5.85 -26.69
C TYR A 632 19.30 -6.27 -26.33
N PHE A 633 19.69 -6.18 -25.05
CA PHE A 633 21.05 -6.49 -24.65
C PHE A 633 21.33 -8.00 -24.60
N CYS A 634 20.57 -8.77 -23.79
CA CYS A 634 20.85 -10.19 -23.57
C CYS A 634 20.49 -11.07 -24.76
N ASP A 635 19.31 -10.89 -25.38
CA ASP A 635 18.83 -11.82 -26.43
C ASP A 635 19.40 -11.53 -27.81
N TYR A 636 19.77 -10.27 -28.08
CA TYR A 636 20.30 -9.88 -29.39
C TYR A 636 21.73 -9.36 -29.33
N TYR A 637 22.03 -8.27 -28.62
CA TYR A 637 23.34 -7.65 -28.73
C TYR A 637 24.49 -8.57 -28.27
N ILE A 638 24.34 -9.28 -27.15
CA ILE A 638 25.34 -10.25 -26.71
C ILE A 638 25.56 -11.35 -27.77
N GLU A 639 24.49 -11.87 -28.37
CA GLU A 639 24.63 -12.91 -29.42
C GLU A 639 25.29 -12.38 -30.68
N ILE A 640 24.98 -11.17 -31.08
CA ILE A 640 25.60 -10.45 -32.20
C ILE A 640 27.09 -10.18 -31.91
N ALA A 641 27.37 -9.64 -30.74
CA ALA A 641 28.73 -9.29 -30.34
C ALA A 641 29.70 -10.46 -30.33
N LYS A 642 29.25 -11.70 -30.18
CA LYS A 642 30.08 -12.92 -30.27
C LYS A 642 30.86 -13.00 -31.58
N TYR A 643 30.33 -12.46 -32.67
CA TYR A 643 30.96 -12.43 -33.99
C TYR A 643 31.91 -11.23 -34.16
N SER A 644 31.90 -10.30 -33.21
CA SER A 644 32.67 -9.05 -33.23
C SER A 644 33.62 -8.89 -32.04
N LEU A 645 33.88 -9.94 -31.25
CA LEU A 645 34.78 -9.89 -30.08
C LEU A 645 36.26 -9.65 -30.41
N ASN A 646 36.66 -9.66 -31.68
CA ASN A 646 37.96 -9.21 -32.13
C ASN A 646 38.09 -7.68 -32.16
N SER A 647 36.98 -6.94 -32.07
CA SER A 647 36.93 -5.49 -31.98
C SER A 647 37.03 -5.02 -30.52
N ASN A 648 38.02 -4.23 -30.19
CA ASN A 648 38.13 -3.61 -28.86
C ASN A 648 37.02 -2.57 -28.61
N THR A 649 36.53 -1.93 -29.69
CA THR A 649 35.40 -1.00 -29.61
C THR A 649 34.11 -1.73 -29.18
N THR A 650 33.78 -2.85 -29.82
CA THR A 650 32.61 -3.69 -29.40
C THR A 650 32.74 -4.16 -27.95
N LYS A 651 33.94 -4.55 -27.49
CA LYS A 651 34.16 -4.89 -26.06
C LYS A 651 33.91 -3.70 -25.14
N SER A 652 34.37 -2.51 -25.53
CA SER A 652 34.13 -1.28 -24.77
C SER A 652 32.62 -0.92 -24.72
N VAL A 653 31.88 -1.10 -25.83
CA VAL A 653 30.44 -0.90 -25.87
C VAL A 653 29.73 -1.92 -24.97
N LEU A 654 30.11 -3.21 -24.99
CA LEU A 654 29.58 -4.22 -24.07
C LEU A 654 29.74 -3.82 -22.60
N CYS A 655 30.94 -3.35 -22.22
CA CYS A 655 31.21 -2.91 -20.84
C CYS A 655 30.41 -1.64 -20.49
N TYR A 656 30.33 -0.67 -21.39
CA TYR A 656 29.59 0.58 -21.22
C TYR A 656 28.10 0.32 -21.00
N ILE A 657 27.48 -0.48 -21.86
CA ILE A 657 26.06 -0.83 -21.78
C ILE A 657 25.78 -1.65 -20.51
N LEU A 658 26.61 -2.64 -20.17
CA LEU A 658 26.43 -3.40 -18.94
C LEU A 658 26.48 -2.48 -17.71
N THR A 659 27.47 -1.58 -17.66
CA THR A 659 27.61 -0.60 -16.56
C THR A 659 26.36 0.27 -16.46
N GLY A 660 25.81 0.71 -17.58
CA GLY A 660 24.60 1.48 -17.65
C GLY A 660 23.37 0.74 -17.14
N ILE A 661 23.19 -0.52 -17.54
CA ILE A 661 22.10 -1.39 -17.04
C ILE A 661 22.19 -1.55 -15.52
N LEU A 662 23.41 -1.81 -14.99
CA LEU A 662 23.60 -1.94 -13.55
C LEU A 662 23.22 -0.66 -12.81
N LYS A 663 23.60 0.51 -13.34
CA LYS A 663 23.27 1.81 -12.75
C LYS A 663 21.77 2.10 -12.79
N MET A 664 21.07 1.77 -13.89
CA MET A 664 19.61 1.94 -13.97
C MET A 664 18.85 1.01 -13.01
N LEU A 665 19.35 -0.21 -12.81
CA LEU A 665 18.75 -1.20 -11.91
C LEU A 665 19.08 -0.94 -10.43
N HIS A 666 20.19 -0.27 -10.11
CA HIS A 666 20.67 -0.12 -8.73
C HIS A 666 19.65 0.44 -7.74
N PRO A 667 18.81 1.43 -8.07
CA PRO A 667 17.77 1.91 -7.17
C PRO A 667 16.81 0.82 -6.69
N PHE A 668 16.58 -0.18 -7.52
CA PHE A 668 15.63 -1.27 -7.28
C PHE A 668 16.29 -2.56 -6.79
N MET A 669 17.49 -2.86 -7.31
CA MET A 669 18.25 -4.09 -7.06
C MET A 669 19.67 -3.76 -6.56
N PRO A 670 19.82 -3.23 -5.33
CA PRO A 670 21.11 -2.70 -4.87
C PRO A 670 22.22 -3.75 -4.71
N TYR A 671 21.89 -4.97 -4.32
CA TYR A 671 22.87 -5.98 -3.96
C TYR A 671 23.55 -6.61 -5.19
N VAL A 672 22.76 -7.11 -6.12
CA VAL A 672 23.31 -7.77 -7.33
C VAL A 672 24.04 -6.78 -8.21
N THR A 673 23.55 -5.55 -8.31
CA THR A 673 24.20 -4.51 -9.11
C THR A 673 25.53 -4.05 -8.52
N GLU A 674 25.62 -3.93 -7.19
CA GLU A 674 26.88 -3.66 -6.50
C GLU A 674 27.87 -4.80 -6.70
N GLU A 675 27.44 -6.07 -6.54
CA GLU A 675 28.31 -7.23 -6.72
C GLU A 675 28.95 -7.25 -8.11
N ILE A 676 28.15 -7.07 -9.16
CA ILE A 676 28.64 -7.07 -10.52
C ILE A 676 29.52 -5.85 -10.80
N TYR A 677 29.11 -4.66 -10.31
CA TYR A 677 29.86 -3.43 -10.47
C TYR A 677 31.27 -3.52 -9.90
N GLN A 678 31.42 -4.17 -8.74
CA GLN A 678 32.74 -4.37 -8.13
C GLN A 678 33.67 -5.23 -8.97
N MET A 679 33.16 -6.06 -9.88
CA MET A 679 33.93 -6.89 -10.81
C MET A 679 34.30 -6.19 -12.12
N LEU A 680 33.77 -5.00 -12.38
CA LEU A 680 34.12 -4.24 -13.59
C LEU A 680 35.59 -3.79 -13.55
N PRO A 681 36.29 -3.85 -14.69
CA PRO A 681 37.69 -3.45 -14.75
C PRO A 681 37.90 -1.93 -14.63
N VAL A 682 36.89 -1.15 -15.03
CA VAL A 682 36.88 0.31 -14.94
C VAL A 682 35.64 0.75 -14.15
N LYS A 683 35.90 1.51 -13.09
CA LYS A 683 34.85 2.04 -12.20
C LYS A 683 35.07 3.54 -12.00
N GLU A 684 34.00 4.32 -12.08
CA GLU A 684 34.07 5.78 -11.83
C GLU A 684 33.99 6.13 -10.34
N ALA A 685 33.53 5.21 -9.51
CA ALA A 685 33.36 5.39 -8.06
C ALA A 685 33.66 4.09 -7.30
N GLU A 686 33.96 4.19 -6.01
CA GLU A 686 34.24 3.05 -5.12
C GLU A 686 33.04 2.11 -5.00
N SER A 687 31.82 2.64 -5.09
CA SER A 687 30.56 1.90 -5.06
C SER A 687 29.63 2.43 -6.15
N ILE A 688 28.78 1.54 -6.71
CA ILE A 688 27.73 1.94 -7.65
C ILE A 688 26.74 2.91 -6.99
N MET A 689 26.55 2.84 -5.68
CA MET A 689 25.64 3.69 -4.90
C MET A 689 25.98 5.19 -5.02
N ILE A 690 27.24 5.52 -5.19
CA ILE A 690 27.77 6.89 -5.33
C ILE A 690 28.26 7.19 -6.74
N ALA A 691 28.09 6.25 -7.67
CA ALA A 691 28.35 6.45 -9.09
C ALA A 691 27.27 7.34 -9.72
N LYS A 692 27.62 8.05 -10.79
CA LYS A 692 26.64 8.92 -11.48
C LYS A 692 25.62 8.09 -12.23
N TYR A 693 24.33 8.44 -12.08
CA TYR A 693 23.26 7.86 -12.88
C TYR A 693 23.46 8.16 -14.36
N PRO A 694 23.12 7.24 -15.28
CA PRO A 694 23.24 7.49 -16.71
C PRO A 694 22.50 8.75 -17.14
N LYS A 695 23.12 9.53 -18.01
CA LYS A 695 22.51 10.72 -18.63
C LYS A 695 22.41 10.52 -20.12
N TYR A 696 21.29 10.94 -20.70
CA TYR A 696 21.05 10.92 -22.14
C TYR A 696 22.19 11.63 -22.91
N ASN A 697 22.73 10.95 -23.92
CA ASN A 697 23.76 11.48 -24.80
C ASN A 697 23.32 11.42 -26.26
N LYS A 698 22.94 12.55 -26.82
CA LYS A 698 22.50 12.67 -28.21
C LYS A 698 23.53 12.17 -29.26
N GLU A 699 24.82 12.18 -28.91
CA GLU A 699 25.89 11.75 -29.85
C GLU A 699 25.81 10.24 -30.15
N TYR A 700 25.11 9.46 -29.32
CA TYR A 700 24.92 8.01 -29.47
C TYR A 700 23.58 7.66 -30.15
N ILE A 701 22.93 8.63 -30.82
CA ILE A 701 21.70 8.39 -31.59
C ILE A 701 22.05 8.24 -33.08
N PHE A 702 21.86 7.05 -33.61
CA PHE A 702 22.21 6.66 -34.99
C PHE A 702 20.95 6.09 -35.69
N GLU A 703 20.07 6.96 -36.16
CA GLU A 703 18.76 6.58 -36.71
C GLU A 703 18.82 5.61 -37.90
N ALA A 704 19.75 5.85 -38.82
CA ALA A 704 19.88 5.06 -40.06
C ALA A 704 20.31 3.62 -39.77
N GLU A 705 21.40 3.45 -39.00
CA GLU A 705 21.89 2.12 -38.61
C GLU A 705 20.92 1.40 -37.71
N THR A 706 20.27 2.14 -36.80
CA THR A 706 19.23 1.56 -35.91
C THR A 706 18.06 0.99 -36.67
N LYS A 707 17.61 1.66 -37.72
CA LYS A 707 16.54 1.16 -38.59
C LYS A 707 16.91 -0.15 -39.30
N ILE A 708 18.14 -0.20 -39.85
CA ILE A 708 18.65 -1.37 -40.57
C ILE A 708 18.78 -2.57 -39.62
N VAL A 709 19.47 -2.40 -38.49
CA VAL A 709 19.69 -3.49 -37.53
C VAL A 709 18.39 -3.93 -36.88
N SER A 710 17.46 -3.03 -36.57
CA SER A 710 16.14 -3.38 -36.05
C SER A 710 15.35 -4.24 -37.02
N ASP A 711 15.39 -3.95 -38.33
CA ASP A 711 14.75 -4.76 -39.38
C ASP A 711 15.35 -6.16 -39.47
N GLN A 712 16.69 -6.26 -39.39
CA GLN A 712 17.40 -7.55 -39.33
C GLN A 712 17.01 -8.38 -38.11
N ILE A 713 16.87 -7.73 -36.94
CA ILE A 713 16.42 -8.38 -35.70
C ILE A 713 14.96 -8.84 -35.80
N GLU A 714 14.09 -8.03 -36.40
CA GLU A 714 12.71 -8.42 -36.66
C GLU A 714 12.62 -9.66 -37.58
N PHE A 715 13.43 -9.66 -38.64
CA PHE A 715 13.54 -10.85 -39.51
C PHE A 715 14.00 -12.07 -38.71
N MET A 716 15.06 -11.93 -37.86
CA MET A 716 15.56 -13.05 -37.05
C MET A 716 14.50 -13.61 -36.12
N LYS A 717 13.68 -12.71 -35.52
CA LYS A 717 12.56 -13.09 -34.67
C LYS A 717 11.52 -13.87 -35.44
N ASN A 718 11.08 -13.36 -36.59
CA ASN A 718 10.10 -14.00 -37.45
C ASN A 718 10.57 -15.36 -37.97
N PHE A 719 11.85 -15.46 -38.33
CA PHE A 719 12.47 -16.73 -38.72
C PHE A 719 12.44 -17.76 -37.58
N ARG A 720 12.82 -17.33 -36.33
CA ARG A 720 12.79 -18.21 -35.15
C ARG A 720 11.37 -18.71 -34.87
N ASN A 721 10.36 -17.85 -35.00
CA ASN A 721 8.96 -18.19 -34.81
C ASN A 721 8.51 -19.23 -35.85
N VAL A 722 8.73 -18.97 -37.14
CA VAL A 722 8.39 -19.88 -38.21
C VAL A 722 9.07 -21.24 -38.03
N LYS A 723 10.35 -21.23 -37.64
CA LYS A 723 11.11 -22.45 -37.36
C LYS A 723 10.53 -23.24 -36.19
N ALA A 724 10.15 -22.57 -35.09
CA ALA A 724 9.57 -23.19 -33.90
C ALA A 724 8.17 -23.77 -34.19
N GLU A 725 7.28 -22.99 -34.83
CA GLU A 725 5.91 -23.36 -35.13
C GLU A 725 5.84 -24.62 -36.06
N ASN A 726 6.83 -24.74 -36.94
CA ASN A 726 6.88 -25.83 -37.87
C ASN A 726 7.86 -26.96 -37.47
N ASN A 727 8.45 -26.88 -36.23
CA ASN A 727 9.43 -27.85 -35.72
C ASN A 727 10.56 -28.16 -36.74
N MET A 728 11.10 -27.10 -37.38
CA MET A 728 12.12 -27.23 -38.39
C MET A 728 13.48 -27.61 -37.80
N SER A 729 14.11 -28.63 -38.38
CA SER A 729 15.47 -29.06 -38.06
C SER A 729 16.53 -28.07 -38.60
N LYS A 730 17.81 -28.40 -38.44
CA LYS A 730 18.92 -27.63 -39.02
C LYS A 730 19.07 -27.80 -40.51
N ASP A 731 18.42 -28.84 -41.13
CA ASP A 731 18.56 -29.18 -42.56
C ASP A 731 17.68 -28.31 -43.47
N LEU A 732 16.99 -27.30 -42.93
CA LEU A 732 16.23 -26.35 -43.73
C LEU A 732 17.12 -25.66 -44.78
N LYS A 733 16.52 -25.18 -45.86
CA LYS A 733 17.18 -24.31 -46.84
C LYS A 733 16.44 -22.97 -46.89
N ILE A 734 17.15 -21.91 -47.25
CA ILE A 734 16.60 -20.53 -47.26
C ILE A 734 17.05 -19.81 -48.50
N MET A 735 16.13 -19.16 -49.18
CA MET A 735 16.38 -18.27 -50.30
C MET A 735 15.99 -16.85 -49.89
N PHE A 736 16.95 -15.93 -49.91
CA PHE A 736 16.70 -14.52 -49.64
C PHE A 736 16.27 -13.81 -50.94
N GLU A 737 15.29 -12.92 -50.79
CA GLU A 737 14.70 -12.09 -51.83
C GLU A 737 14.82 -10.61 -51.40
N THR A 738 16.04 -10.13 -51.24
CA THR A 738 16.30 -8.77 -50.70
C THR A 738 17.61 -8.21 -51.25
N ASP A 739 17.65 -6.90 -51.43
CA ASP A 739 18.89 -6.14 -51.71
C ASP A 739 19.56 -5.60 -50.42
N SER A 740 18.96 -5.81 -49.27
CA SER A 740 19.52 -5.40 -47.97
C SER A 740 20.72 -6.26 -47.57
N ASP A 741 21.65 -5.69 -46.82
CA ASP A 741 22.72 -6.46 -46.20
C ASP A 741 22.13 -7.48 -45.20
N ILE A 742 22.47 -8.75 -45.38
CA ILE A 742 21.99 -9.87 -44.55
C ILE A 742 23.14 -10.57 -43.82
N GLU A 743 24.37 -10.03 -43.86
CA GLU A 743 25.55 -10.67 -43.25
C GLU A 743 25.29 -10.96 -41.77
N LEU A 744 24.76 -10.00 -41.02
CA LEU A 744 24.40 -10.16 -39.62
C LEU A 744 23.39 -11.26 -39.38
N VAL A 745 22.34 -11.32 -40.22
CA VAL A 745 21.27 -12.35 -40.13
C VAL A 745 21.84 -13.76 -40.39
N VAL A 746 22.68 -13.87 -41.40
CA VAL A 746 23.31 -15.14 -41.80
C VAL A 746 24.21 -15.65 -40.68
N ASN A 747 25.02 -14.78 -40.11
CA ASN A 747 25.96 -15.11 -39.04
C ASN A 747 25.21 -15.52 -37.77
N VAL A 748 24.28 -14.72 -37.26
CA VAL A 748 23.56 -14.96 -35.97
C VAL A 748 22.66 -16.19 -36.06
N LEU A 749 22.00 -16.42 -37.23
CA LEU A 749 21.17 -17.59 -37.42
C LEU A 749 21.96 -18.81 -37.90
N ARG A 750 23.26 -18.68 -38.22
CA ARG A 750 24.16 -19.73 -38.74
C ARG A 750 23.64 -20.37 -40.03
N LEU A 751 23.26 -19.53 -40.98
CA LEU A 751 22.58 -19.93 -42.20
C LEU A 751 23.51 -20.11 -43.40
N ALA A 752 24.82 -19.85 -43.28
CA ALA A 752 25.76 -19.83 -44.41
C ALA A 752 25.69 -21.07 -45.30
N GLU A 753 25.56 -22.27 -44.74
CA GLU A 753 25.45 -23.53 -45.45
C GLU A 753 24.02 -23.87 -45.93
N ASN A 754 23.06 -23.03 -45.54
CA ASN A 754 21.64 -23.27 -45.81
C ASN A 754 21.09 -22.43 -46.97
N ILE A 755 21.86 -21.41 -47.43
CA ILE A 755 21.43 -20.48 -48.47
C ILE A 755 21.38 -21.19 -49.83
N VAL A 756 20.28 -20.98 -50.55
CA VAL A 756 20.09 -21.43 -51.91
C VAL A 756 19.71 -20.26 -52.81
N THR A 757 20.07 -20.38 -54.11
CA THR A 757 19.79 -19.33 -55.10
C THR A 757 18.58 -19.65 -56.00
N GLU A 758 18.12 -20.89 -55.94
CA GLU A 758 16.97 -21.33 -56.72
C GLU A 758 15.91 -22.00 -55.85
N PRO A 759 14.63 -21.91 -56.24
CA PRO A 759 13.55 -22.56 -55.51
C PRO A 759 13.72 -24.10 -55.47
N ILE A 760 13.37 -24.66 -54.30
CA ILE A 760 13.38 -26.14 -54.13
C ILE A 760 11.94 -26.62 -54.07
N ASP A 761 11.66 -27.77 -54.74
CA ASP A 761 10.33 -28.35 -54.78
C ASP A 761 10.02 -29.16 -53.51
N VAL A 762 9.90 -28.43 -52.42
CA VAL A 762 9.48 -28.93 -51.12
C VAL A 762 8.61 -27.87 -50.44
N LYS A 763 7.93 -28.23 -49.35
CA LYS A 763 7.10 -27.30 -48.61
C LYS A 763 7.90 -26.05 -48.22
N SER A 764 7.35 -24.85 -48.50
CA SER A 764 8.00 -23.59 -48.30
C SER A 764 7.21 -22.70 -47.35
N TYR A 765 7.92 -21.83 -46.67
CA TYR A 765 7.39 -20.88 -45.69
C TYR A 765 8.02 -19.49 -45.92
N LYS A 766 7.19 -18.47 -45.98
CA LYS A 766 7.70 -17.09 -46.11
C LYS A 766 8.04 -16.51 -44.77
N VAL A 767 9.19 -15.84 -44.69
CA VAL A 767 9.63 -15.04 -43.57
C VAL A 767 9.89 -13.62 -44.05
N LEU A 768 9.28 -12.65 -43.41
CA LEU A 768 9.28 -11.26 -43.85
C LEU A 768 9.65 -10.33 -42.64
N SER A 769 10.39 -9.27 -42.95
CA SER A 769 10.43 -8.03 -42.18
C SER A 769 10.13 -6.87 -43.13
N ASN A 770 10.40 -5.59 -42.73
CA ASN A 770 10.10 -4.47 -43.61
C ASN A 770 10.89 -4.54 -44.96
N ASN A 771 12.19 -4.86 -44.89
CA ASN A 771 13.08 -4.84 -46.06
C ASN A 771 13.65 -6.22 -46.43
N ILE A 772 13.58 -7.21 -45.53
CA ILE A 772 14.13 -8.55 -45.76
C ILE A 772 13.01 -9.53 -45.99
N LYS A 773 13.08 -10.23 -47.13
CA LYS A 773 12.17 -11.29 -47.49
C LYS A 773 12.95 -12.56 -47.75
N ALA A 774 12.47 -13.66 -47.27
CA ALA A 774 13.06 -14.96 -47.54
C ALA A 774 12.02 -16.06 -47.61
N THR A 775 12.30 -17.07 -48.42
CA THR A 775 11.54 -18.30 -48.46
C THR A 775 12.35 -19.41 -47.82
N VAL A 776 11.79 -20.04 -46.79
CA VAL A 776 12.39 -21.17 -46.07
C VAL A 776 11.78 -22.48 -46.61
N TYR A 777 12.63 -23.37 -47.09
CA TYR A 777 12.28 -24.67 -47.60
C TYR A 777 12.58 -25.73 -46.56
N PHE A 778 11.58 -26.50 -46.17
CA PHE A 778 11.72 -27.54 -45.15
C PHE A 778 10.72 -28.67 -45.39
N GLU A 779 11.21 -29.90 -45.56
CA GLU A 779 10.42 -31.10 -45.58
C GLU A 779 10.64 -31.84 -44.26
N LYS A 780 9.57 -32.02 -43.51
CA LYS A 780 9.64 -32.74 -42.24
C LYS A 780 9.90 -34.22 -42.55
N LYS A 781 11.14 -34.69 -42.42
CA LYS A 781 11.45 -36.11 -42.42
C LYS A 781 10.84 -36.71 -41.14
N GLU A 782 9.90 -37.67 -41.37
CA GLU A 782 9.31 -38.39 -40.25
C GLU A 782 10.42 -39.18 -39.55
N THR A 783 10.65 -38.89 -38.32
CA THR A 783 11.65 -39.60 -37.51
C THR A 783 11.09 -40.93 -37.03
N GLU A 784 11.95 -41.90 -36.69
CA GLU A 784 11.51 -43.19 -36.15
C GLU A 784 10.65 -43.01 -34.87
N ALA A 785 10.93 -42.00 -34.10
CA ALA A 785 10.12 -41.62 -32.93
C ALA A 785 8.75 -41.05 -33.33
N ASP A 786 8.66 -40.25 -34.41
CA ASP A 786 7.38 -39.76 -34.97
C ASP A 786 6.53 -40.92 -35.51
N LYS A 787 7.15 -41.89 -36.20
CA LYS A 787 6.47 -43.10 -36.66
C LYS A 787 5.95 -43.93 -35.50
N GLN A 788 6.77 -44.19 -34.50
CA GLN A 788 6.34 -44.92 -33.30
C GLN A 788 5.22 -44.21 -32.55
N ALA A 789 5.31 -42.85 -32.43
CA ALA A 789 4.27 -42.03 -31.79
C ALA A 789 2.97 -42.04 -32.63
N ARG A 790 3.07 -42.01 -33.95
CA ARG A 790 1.93 -42.16 -34.89
C ARG A 790 1.31 -43.54 -34.79
N GLU A 791 2.13 -44.59 -34.80
CA GLU A 791 1.66 -45.97 -34.66
C GLU A 791 0.98 -46.22 -33.30
N ALA A 792 1.55 -45.66 -32.21
CA ALA A 792 0.95 -45.70 -30.88
C ALA A 792 -0.42 -44.96 -30.83
N LYS A 793 -0.54 -43.79 -31.50
CA LYS A 793 -1.81 -43.08 -31.63
C LYS A 793 -2.83 -43.86 -32.48
N ILE A 794 -2.41 -44.44 -33.58
CA ILE A 794 -3.25 -45.28 -34.43
C ILE A 794 -3.79 -46.46 -33.61
N LYS A 795 -2.92 -47.15 -32.88
CA LYS A 795 -3.31 -48.26 -32.03
C LYS A 795 -4.28 -47.84 -30.91
N ALA A 796 -4.01 -46.75 -30.24
CA ALA A 796 -4.89 -46.20 -29.19
C ALA A 796 -6.28 -45.81 -29.73
N LEU A 797 -6.34 -45.21 -30.93
CA LEU A 797 -7.62 -44.88 -31.57
C LEU A 797 -8.37 -46.14 -32.01
N GLN A 798 -7.68 -47.16 -32.55
CA GLN A 798 -8.28 -48.45 -32.89
C GLN A 798 -8.89 -49.14 -31.66
N GLU A 799 -8.13 -49.20 -30.55
CA GLU A 799 -8.61 -49.79 -29.30
C GLU A 799 -9.80 -48.97 -28.70
N SER A 800 -9.80 -47.63 -28.83
CA SER A 800 -10.91 -46.78 -28.40
C SER A 800 -12.18 -47.06 -29.23
N ILE A 801 -12.04 -47.11 -30.57
CA ILE A 801 -13.15 -47.40 -31.49
C ILE A 801 -13.74 -48.77 -31.17
N GLU A 802 -12.92 -49.83 -31.12
CA GLU A 802 -13.35 -51.20 -30.84
C GLU A 802 -14.09 -51.31 -29.49
N LYS A 803 -13.59 -50.66 -28.46
CA LYS A 803 -14.21 -50.63 -27.14
C LYS A 803 -15.57 -49.94 -27.13
N ILE A 804 -15.72 -48.82 -27.84
CA ILE A 804 -16.97 -48.08 -27.91
C ILE A 804 -17.97 -48.84 -28.84
N GLU A 805 -17.52 -49.36 -29.94
CA GLU A 805 -18.36 -50.16 -30.83
C GLU A 805 -18.87 -51.45 -30.18
N SER A 806 -18.02 -52.12 -29.38
CA SER A 806 -18.42 -53.26 -28.54
C SER A 806 -19.51 -52.90 -27.54
N ARG A 807 -19.45 -51.70 -26.95
CA ARG A 807 -20.53 -51.21 -26.09
C ARG A 807 -21.81 -50.90 -26.88
N LEU A 808 -21.67 -50.28 -28.04
CA LEU A 808 -22.79 -49.90 -28.90
C LEU A 808 -23.47 -51.13 -29.59
N SER A 809 -22.80 -52.29 -29.66
CA SER A 809 -23.37 -53.55 -30.15
C SER A 809 -24.10 -54.35 -29.05
N ASN A 810 -24.00 -53.95 -27.79
CA ASN A 810 -24.67 -54.62 -26.68
C ASN A 810 -26.09 -54.05 -26.49
N GLU A 811 -27.10 -54.83 -26.85
CA GLU A 811 -28.53 -54.48 -26.74
C GLU A 811 -28.92 -54.04 -25.32
N ASN A 812 -28.36 -54.68 -24.31
CA ASN A 812 -28.61 -54.28 -22.90
C ASN A 812 -28.05 -52.89 -22.56
N TYR A 813 -26.96 -52.46 -23.18
CA TYR A 813 -26.40 -51.13 -23.01
C TYR A 813 -27.26 -50.10 -23.73
N ILE A 814 -27.62 -50.32 -24.96
CA ILE A 814 -28.47 -49.39 -25.73
C ILE A 814 -29.81 -49.14 -25.06
N ASN A 815 -30.43 -50.20 -24.49
CA ASN A 815 -31.75 -50.13 -23.89
C ASN A 815 -31.78 -49.59 -22.48
N LYS A 816 -30.64 -49.52 -21.73
CA LYS A 816 -30.56 -49.10 -20.34
C LYS A 816 -29.78 -47.79 -20.13
N ALA A 817 -28.90 -47.43 -21.06
CA ALA A 817 -28.16 -46.18 -20.95
C ALA A 817 -29.01 -44.96 -21.38
N PRO A 818 -28.81 -43.77 -20.77
CA PRO A 818 -29.49 -42.57 -21.23
C PRO A 818 -29.19 -42.27 -22.70
N GLU A 819 -30.19 -41.88 -23.47
CA GLU A 819 -30.12 -41.63 -24.92
C GLU A 819 -28.97 -40.65 -25.27
N ALA A 820 -28.73 -39.62 -24.42
CA ALA A 820 -27.62 -38.67 -24.57
C ALA A 820 -26.23 -39.32 -24.49
N VAL A 821 -26.07 -40.40 -23.70
CA VAL A 821 -24.78 -41.11 -23.54
C VAL A 821 -24.53 -41.97 -24.76
N VAL A 822 -25.56 -42.65 -25.28
CA VAL A 822 -25.46 -43.43 -26.49
C VAL A 822 -25.17 -42.57 -27.72
N ALA A 823 -25.82 -41.42 -27.81
CA ALA A 823 -25.53 -40.44 -28.86
C ALA A 823 -24.09 -39.90 -28.80
N LYS A 824 -23.56 -39.64 -27.61
CA LYS A 824 -22.17 -39.22 -27.39
C LYS A 824 -21.18 -40.30 -27.79
N ASP A 825 -21.43 -41.57 -27.44
CA ASP A 825 -20.57 -42.67 -27.83
C ASP A 825 -20.53 -42.86 -29.36
N ARG A 826 -21.67 -42.70 -30.06
CA ARG A 826 -21.73 -42.75 -31.55
C ARG A 826 -20.94 -41.64 -32.19
N GLN A 827 -21.07 -40.40 -31.65
CA GLN A 827 -20.31 -39.25 -32.13
C GLN A 827 -18.81 -39.44 -31.93
N GLN A 828 -18.40 -39.96 -30.75
CA GLN A 828 -16.99 -40.24 -30.45
C GLN A 828 -16.38 -41.27 -31.42
N VAL A 829 -17.10 -42.34 -31.78
CA VAL A 829 -16.63 -43.31 -32.76
C VAL A 829 -16.43 -42.66 -34.12
N GLU A 830 -17.36 -41.82 -34.54
CA GLU A 830 -17.26 -41.12 -35.83
C GLU A 830 -16.07 -40.18 -35.88
N ASP A 831 -15.86 -39.41 -34.80
CA ASP A 831 -14.72 -38.50 -34.67
C ASP A 831 -13.38 -39.24 -34.59
N ASP A 832 -13.32 -40.34 -33.82
CA ASP A 832 -12.12 -41.19 -33.73
C ASP A 832 -11.80 -41.89 -35.06
N LYS A 833 -12.81 -42.34 -35.83
CA LYS A 833 -12.63 -42.88 -37.19
C LYS A 833 -12.10 -41.85 -38.17
N LYS A 834 -12.56 -40.58 -38.08
CA LYS A 834 -12.03 -39.49 -38.91
C LYS A 834 -10.56 -39.24 -38.60
N LYS A 835 -10.21 -39.15 -37.31
CA LYS A 835 -8.82 -38.96 -36.85
C LYS A 835 -7.92 -40.13 -37.27
N LEU A 836 -8.43 -41.36 -37.17
CA LEU A 836 -7.71 -42.55 -37.62
C LEU A 836 -7.42 -42.51 -39.12
N ALA A 837 -8.42 -42.16 -39.95
CA ALA A 837 -8.26 -42.00 -41.37
C ALA A 837 -7.27 -40.91 -41.79
N GLU A 838 -7.19 -39.82 -41.02
CA GLU A 838 -6.19 -38.74 -41.18
C GLU A 838 -4.77 -39.21 -40.83
N LEU A 839 -4.62 -39.98 -39.76
CA LEU A 839 -3.32 -40.54 -39.35
C LEU A 839 -2.82 -41.70 -40.22
N MET A 840 -3.70 -42.34 -40.93
CA MET A 840 -3.35 -43.42 -41.88
C MET A 840 -3.04 -42.96 -43.31
N LYS A 841 -3.34 -41.71 -43.63
CA LYS A 841 -2.87 -41.04 -44.85
C LYS A 841 -1.43 -40.58 -44.68
#